data_82f167f59c3ec808003e3818d5fb7599
#
_entry.id   82f167f59c3ec808003e3818d5fb7599
#
_cell.length_a   1.000
_cell.length_b   1.000
_cell.length_c   1.000
_cell.angle_alpha   90.00
_cell.angle_beta   90.00
_cell.angle_gamma   90.00
#
_symmetry.space_group_name_H-M   'P 1'
#
loop_
_entity.id
_entity.type
_entity.pdbx_description
1 polymer ?
#
loop_
_entity_poly.entity_id
_entity_poly.type
_entity_poly.pdbx_seq_one_letter_code
_entity_poly.pdbx_strand_id
1 'polypeptide(L)'
;MVVSYILHTFTPIMKKRLTYLLALLAWCAAAVQAQHHTVSGYITDAAAEETMIGATLYDHISGNGTVTNAYGYYSLTLPVGEVALTVSYVGYTPQVKQFALTGDTVVNIALRPHSALDEVTIVGNRLDLGVRGSQMSAVDIPIAQIKAVPAMFGETDVLKVLQLLPGVQSGTEGSAGLYVRGGSPDENLMLIDGVPVYNVNHMFGFFSAFNPDAIKNVTLYKGSFPAHYAGRLSSVVDVRMKEGDMYHYHGNLHVGAVSSKFSLEGPLWKGKTSFNISARRTYSDLITNAALWYMSRFENDDTDYGAGYYFYDLNVKVNHKFSDRDRLYLSHYMGDDEIYFSINEADTKDYRSDSRLAWKWGNIVSAARWNHVVNPQMFLDASVSYTQYRHKIGMGFDEKDKVLNQHYKAQLNMHSGIYDLTGKAELHYSPNPHHDMRMGTAYTHHTFSPDVMTMSETQGKEENTQRLGEPDILAHETQLYVEDNMTLTDAVKLNAGLNYSTFTVGGKFYHALEPRLSSRLLITDDLSLKAGYAYMTQYVHLLSNSSISLPTDLWVPVTETILPEHSHQVAAGAYYEIDGLCDLSAEGYYKHMSNLLEYREGTSFMTGTTTWQDKVAMGDGWSYGLELMAQRSIGQFTGWVAYTWSKTMRQFDREGHVINEGRPFHAKYDRRHDINITANYKFSDRIDLSATWVYATGNCGTLYTHYYEEQPHTPDSYAGTLGYFENRNNYRLEPYHRLDLGINFHKQFKRHPGVKRTINLSVYNAYNNMNPVMVYLYEGYDHKTWEYYRTLRKVTIFPIIPSFSYGFSF
;
A
#
# COMPACT_ATOMS: atom_id res chain seq x y z
N MET A 1 -21.89 12.66 35.95
CA MET A 1 -23.37 12.54 36.17
C MET A 1 -23.92 11.21 35.63
N VAL A 2 -23.42 10.64 34.54
CA VAL A 2 -23.89 9.33 33.97
C VAL A 2 -23.57 8.14 34.90
N VAL A 3 -22.40 8.10 35.55
CA VAL A 3 -22.00 7.02 36.45
C VAL A 3 -22.85 6.99 37.72
N SER A 4 -23.36 8.14 38.19
CA SER A 4 -24.25 8.24 39.37
C SER A 4 -25.67 7.74 39.07
N TYR A 5 -26.12 7.80 37.81
CA TYR A 5 -27.45 7.36 37.39
C TYR A 5 -27.56 5.84 37.24
N ILE A 6 -26.49 5.18 36.79
CA ILE A 6 -26.41 3.73 36.62
C ILE A 6 -26.42 3.00 37.98
N LEU A 7 -25.82 3.59 39.03
CA LEU A 7 -25.76 3.00 40.36
C LEU A 7 -27.09 3.06 41.14
N HIS A 8 -28.07 3.83 40.69
CA HIS A 8 -29.38 3.92 41.40
C HIS A 8 -30.42 2.90 40.93
N THR A 9 -30.20 2.24 39.78
CA THR A 9 -31.15 1.26 39.23
C THR A 9 -30.94 -0.20 39.67
N PHE A 10 -29.89 -0.49 40.43
CA PHE A 10 -29.65 -1.84 40.92
C PHE A 10 -30.33 -2.12 42.27
N THR A 11 -31.01 -3.28 42.38
CA THR A 11 -31.57 -3.74 43.64
C THR A 11 -30.46 -3.95 44.68
N PRO A 12 -30.78 -3.83 46.01
CA PRO A 12 -29.78 -3.99 47.08
C PRO A 12 -29.00 -5.31 47.02
N ILE A 13 -29.62 -6.37 46.51
CA ILE A 13 -29.00 -7.69 46.32
C ILE A 13 -27.96 -7.68 45.19
N MET A 14 -28.24 -6.98 44.07
CA MET A 14 -27.28 -6.83 42.97
C MET A 14 -26.08 -5.95 43.35
N LYS A 15 -26.30 -4.89 44.13
CA LYS A 15 -25.20 -4.06 44.67
C LYS A 15 -24.26 -4.88 45.55
N LYS A 16 -24.78 -5.71 46.45
CA LYS A 16 -23.96 -6.61 47.28
C LYS A 16 -23.19 -7.64 46.43
N ARG A 17 -23.83 -8.25 45.43
CA ARG A 17 -23.14 -9.21 44.53
C ARG A 17 -22.05 -8.53 43.70
N LEU A 18 -22.29 -7.33 43.20
CA LEU A 18 -21.28 -6.55 42.46
C LEU A 18 -20.10 -6.12 43.34
N THR A 19 -20.39 -5.75 44.63
CA THR A 19 -19.34 -5.42 45.60
C THR A 19 -18.51 -6.65 45.97
N TYR A 20 -19.14 -7.83 46.14
CA TYR A 20 -18.42 -9.09 46.37
C TYR A 20 -17.60 -9.51 45.13
N LEU A 21 -18.12 -9.32 43.90
CA LEU A 21 -17.39 -9.59 42.65
C LEU A 21 -16.18 -8.66 42.48
N LEU A 22 -16.35 -7.37 42.77
CA LEU A 22 -15.27 -6.39 42.77
C LEU A 22 -14.25 -6.64 43.89
N ALA A 23 -14.71 -7.06 45.08
CA ALA A 23 -13.83 -7.45 46.17
C ALA A 23 -13.07 -8.76 45.89
N LEU A 24 -13.74 -9.73 45.24
CA LEU A 24 -13.09 -10.98 44.77
C LEU A 24 -12.07 -10.70 43.67
N LEU A 25 -12.39 -9.82 42.70
CA LEU A 25 -11.45 -9.35 41.66
C LEU A 25 -10.26 -8.59 42.26
N ALA A 26 -10.51 -7.73 43.24
CA ALA A 26 -9.45 -7.03 43.98
C ALA A 26 -8.59 -7.98 44.84
N TRP A 27 -9.18 -9.03 45.36
CA TRP A 27 -8.47 -10.05 46.18
C TRP A 27 -7.68 -11.02 45.31
N CYS A 28 -8.18 -11.38 44.12
CA CYS A 28 -7.41 -12.12 43.10
C CYS A 28 -6.21 -11.30 42.54
N ALA A 29 -6.34 -9.98 42.47
CA ALA A 29 -5.25 -9.09 42.07
C ALA A 29 -4.13 -8.95 43.14
N ALA A 30 -4.40 -9.32 44.40
CA ALA A 30 -3.44 -9.26 45.53
C ALA A 30 -2.63 -10.55 45.75
N ALA A 31 -2.81 -11.60 44.91
CA ALA A 31 -2.10 -12.86 45.06
C ALA A 31 -0.68 -12.77 44.52
N VAL A 32 0.30 -12.75 45.38
CA VAL A 32 1.74 -13.02 45.19
C VAL A 32 2.36 -12.30 44.02
N GLN A 33 2.83 -11.08 44.22
CA GLN A 33 3.79 -10.43 43.33
C GLN A 33 5.15 -11.17 43.44
N ALA A 34 5.38 -12.13 42.55
CA ALA A 34 6.75 -12.51 42.22
C ALA A 34 7.47 -11.22 41.79
N GLN A 35 8.64 -10.93 42.35
CA GLN A 35 9.42 -9.78 41.87
C GLN A 35 9.76 -10.02 40.40
N HIS A 36 9.32 -9.09 39.54
CA HIS A 36 9.62 -9.09 38.13
C HIS A 36 10.52 -7.90 37.81
N HIS A 37 11.46 -8.09 36.89
CA HIS A 37 12.27 -7.03 36.34
C HIS A 37 12.22 -7.06 34.82
N THR A 38 12.42 -5.90 34.21
CA THR A 38 12.33 -5.72 32.77
C THR A 38 13.71 -5.75 32.12
N VAL A 39 13.85 -6.62 31.11
CA VAL A 39 14.97 -6.62 30.18
C VAL A 39 14.52 -5.87 28.93
N SER A 40 15.27 -4.83 28.56
CA SER A 40 14.95 -4.01 27.39
C SER A 40 16.19 -3.70 26.57
N GLY A 41 16.02 -3.25 25.33
CA GLY A 41 17.16 -2.87 24.49
C GLY A 41 16.82 -2.91 23.02
N TYR A 42 17.85 -2.81 22.20
CA TYR A 42 17.72 -2.88 20.74
C TYR A 42 18.33 -4.18 20.21
N ILE A 43 17.65 -4.75 19.20
CA ILE A 43 18.23 -5.82 18.39
C ILE A 43 18.71 -5.19 17.08
N THR A 44 19.97 -5.45 16.73
CA THR A 44 20.59 -4.85 15.54
C THR A 44 21.34 -5.90 14.72
N ASP A 45 21.60 -5.58 13.46
CA ASP A 45 22.57 -6.31 12.63
C ASP A 45 23.98 -6.07 13.15
N ALA A 46 24.77 -7.12 13.33
CA ALA A 46 26.12 -7.02 13.87
C ALA A 46 27.13 -6.33 12.94
N ALA A 47 26.86 -6.27 11.64
CA ALA A 47 27.72 -5.64 10.65
C ALA A 47 27.35 -4.17 10.42
N ALA A 48 26.04 -3.87 10.29
CA ALA A 48 25.52 -2.57 9.90
C ALA A 48 25.03 -1.70 11.09
N GLU A 49 24.78 -2.31 12.25
CA GLU A 49 24.06 -1.73 13.41
C GLU A 49 22.64 -1.23 13.05
N GLU A 50 22.11 -1.67 11.91
CA GLU A 50 20.74 -1.41 11.53
C GLU A 50 19.78 -2.14 12.46
N THR A 51 18.72 -1.48 12.94
CA THR A 51 17.76 -2.05 13.88
C THR A 51 16.91 -3.14 13.23
N MET A 52 16.56 -4.21 13.96
CA MET A 52 15.77 -5.34 13.43
C MET A 52 14.32 -5.26 13.85
N ILE A 53 13.42 -5.15 12.89
CA ILE A 53 11.98 -5.09 13.10
C ILE A 53 11.41 -6.51 13.23
N GLY A 54 10.68 -6.79 14.33
CA GLY A 54 10.05 -8.10 14.51
C GLY A 54 11.02 -9.23 14.84
N ALA A 55 12.23 -8.93 15.35
CA ALA A 55 13.11 -9.94 15.91
C ALA A 55 12.47 -10.54 17.16
N THR A 56 12.51 -11.88 17.27
CA THR A 56 11.88 -12.63 18.35
C THR A 56 12.86 -12.82 19.51
N LEU A 57 12.38 -12.59 20.73
CA LEU A 57 13.07 -12.87 21.97
C LEU A 57 12.21 -13.83 22.79
N TYR A 58 12.79 -14.93 23.25
CA TYR A 58 12.10 -15.95 24.03
C TYR A 58 12.98 -16.45 25.17
N ASP A 59 12.46 -16.37 26.40
CA ASP A 59 13.13 -16.92 27.56
C ASP A 59 12.65 -18.35 27.82
N HIS A 60 13.57 -19.31 27.69
CA HIS A 60 13.28 -20.73 27.87
C HIS A 60 12.95 -21.14 29.33
N ILE A 61 13.30 -20.29 30.30
CA ILE A 61 13.10 -20.60 31.71
C ILE A 61 11.70 -20.22 32.15
N SER A 62 11.26 -19.01 31.84
CA SER A 62 9.92 -18.51 32.17
C SER A 62 8.85 -18.84 31.14
N GLY A 63 9.24 -19.22 29.92
CA GLY A 63 8.32 -19.39 28.79
C GLY A 63 7.79 -18.10 28.19
N ASN A 64 8.27 -16.95 28.65
CA ASN A 64 7.83 -15.63 28.16
C ASN A 64 8.66 -15.17 26.96
N GLY A 65 8.03 -14.42 26.08
CA GLY A 65 8.71 -13.86 24.93
C GLY A 65 8.07 -12.58 24.42
N THR A 66 8.82 -11.84 23.63
CA THR A 66 8.40 -10.61 22.96
C THR A 66 9.00 -10.50 21.58
N VAL A 67 8.60 -9.50 20.81
CA VAL A 67 9.22 -9.13 19.54
C VAL A 67 9.67 -7.68 19.58
N THR A 68 10.66 -7.34 18.76
CA THR A 68 11.06 -5.94 18.62
C THR A 68 9.98 -5.17 17.85
N ASN A 69 9.75 -3.93 18.27
CA ASN A 69 8.85 -3.00 17.59
C ASN A 69 9.41 -2.55 16.22
N ALA A 70 8.70 -1.62 15.55
CA ALA A 70 9.09 -1.08 14.25
C ALA A 70 10.46 -0.37 14.21
N TYR A 71 11.07 -0.18 15.37
CA TYR A 71 12.38 0.49 15.55
C TYR A 71 13.45 -0.43 16.14
N GLY A 72 13.16 -1.74 16.22
CA GLY A 72 14.09 -2.73 16.76
C GLY A 72 14.23 -2.70 18.29
N TYR A 73 13.39 -1.93 19.01
CA TYR A 73 13.37 -1.90 20.47
C TYR A 73 12.46 -3.01 21.02
N TYR A 74 12.89 -3.64 22.11
CA TYR A 74 12.10 -4.62 22.85
C TYR A 74 12.03 -4.29 24.33
N SER A 75 10.98 -4.73 24.99
CA SER A 75 10.78 -4.74 26.42
C SER A 75 10.17 -6.07 26.81
N LEU A 76 10.80 -6.77 27.75
CA LEU A 76 10.39 -8.10 28.21
C LEU A 76 10.52 -8.15 29.73
N THR A 77 9.42 -8.24 30.44
CA THR A 77 9.39 -8.36 31.89
C THR A 77 9.43 -9.84 32.27
N LEU A 78 10.37 -10.22 33.10
CA LEU A 78 10.67 -11.60 33.50
C LEU A 78 10.73 -11.73 35.03
N PRO A 79 10.47 -12.92 35.60
CA PRO A 79 10.72 -13.18 37.02
C PRO A 79 12.21 -12.99 37.40
N VAL A 80 12.47 -12.58 38.62
CA VAL A 80 13.82 -12.52 39.19
C VAL A 80 14.46 -13.90 39.18
N GLY A 81 15.70 -14.00 38.73
CA GLY A 81 16.43 -15.24 38.66
C GLY A 81 17.26 -15.40 37.40
N GLU A 82 17.62 -16.64 37.08
CA GLU A 82 18.34 -16.95 35.85
C GLU A 82 17.44 -16.75 34.63
N VAL A 83 17.99 -16.15 33.58
CA VAL A 83 17.34 -15.90 32.29
C VAL A 83 18.16 -16.58 31.19
N ALA A 84 17.49 -17.30 30.29
CA ALA A 84 18.07 -17.92 29.09
C ALA A 84 17.37 -17.43 27.85
N LEU A 85 17.73 -16.22 27.44
CA LEU A 85 17.06 -15.46 26.36
C LEU A 85 17.61 -15.88 24.98
N THR A 86 16.82 -16.57 24.20
CA THR A 86 17.10 -16.83 22.79
C THR A 86 16.56 -15.70 21.94
N VAL A 87 17.42 -15.14 21.09
CA VAL A 87 17.08 -14.08 20.14
C VAL A 87 17.26 -14.61 18.73
N SER A 88 16.23 -14.49 17.90
CA SER A 88 16.21 -15.01 16.53
C SER A 88 15.57 -14.03 15.55
N TYR A 89 16.04 -14.09 14.31
CA TYR A 89 15.50 -13.35 13.18
C TYR A 89 15.76 -14.10 11.88
N VAL A 90 14.83 -14.02 10.92
CA VAL A 90 14.95 -14.73 9.64
C VAL A 90 16.21 -14.29 8.88
N GLY A 91 17.07 -15.26 8.49
CA GLY A 91 18.32 -14.98 7.79
C GLY A 91 19.50 -14.71 8.71
N TYR A 92 19.34 -14.81 10.04
CA TYR A 92 20.38 -14.56 11.03
C TYR A 92 20.59 -15.77 11.93
N THR A 93 21.82 -15.91 12.44
CA THR A 93 22.16 -16.97 13.40
C THR A 93 21.56 -16.63 14.77
N PRO A 94 20.70 -17.49 15.35
CA PRO A 94 20.16 -17.26 16.68
C PRO A 94 21.25 -17.13 17.73
N GLN A 95 21.04 -16.26 18.72
CA GLN A 95 21.94 -16.08 19.86
C GLN A 95 21.21 -16.39 21.17
N VAL A 96 21.90 -17.09 22.07
CA VAL A 96 21.40 -17.32 23.43
C VAL A 96 22.22 -16.45 24.39
N LYS A 97 21.54 -15.67 25.24
CA LYS A 97 22.14 -14.88 26.32
C LYS A 97 21.64 -15.41 27.65
N GLN A 98 22.59 -15.79 28.51
CA GLN A 98 22.33 -16.27 29.87
C GLN A 98 22.87 -15.28 30.89
N PHE A 99 22.05 -14.86 31.83
CA PHE A 99 22.41 -13.94 32.91
C PHE A 99 21.43 -14.00 34.07
N ALA A 100 21.85 -13.57 35.26
CA ALA A 100 20.99 -13.44 36.41
C ALA A 100 20.30 -12.07 36.41
N LEU A 101 18.96 -12.04 36.39
CA LEU A 101 18.13 -10.84 36.42
C LEU A 101 17.85 -10.48 37.88
N THR A 102 18.50 -9.42 38.39
CA THR A 102 18.33 -8.90 39.74
C THR A 102 17.75 -7.48 39.82
N GLY A 103 17.54 -6.86 38.66
CA GLY A 103 17.02 -5.50 38.48
C GLY A 103 16.72 -5.21 37.01
N ASP A 104 16.03 -4.14 36.76
CA ASP A 104 15.79 -3.67 35.37
C ASP A 104 17.11 -3.51 34.62
N THR A 105 17.22 -4.16 33.47
CA THR A 105 18.49 -4.30 32.76
C THR A 105 18.32 -3.97 31.28
N VAL A 106 19.30 -3.22 30.73
CA VAL A 106 19.37 -2.93 29.29
C VAL A 106 20.34 -3.87 28.62
N VAL A 107 19.86 -4.67 27.65
CA VAL A 107 20.66 -5.64 26.91
C VAL A 107 20.48 -5.41 25.41
N ASN A 108 21.44 -4.73 24.77
CA ASN A 108 21.48 -4.59 23.32
C ASN A 108 22.13 -5.85 22.71
N ILE A 109 21.51 -6.41 21.66
CA ILE A 109 21.96 -7.66 21.05
C ILE A 109 22.13 -7.46 19.55
N ALA A 110 23.33 -7.77 19.06
CA ALA A 110 23.66 -7.71 17.64
C ALA A 110 23.68 -9.13 17.05
N LEU A 111 22.78 -9.42 16.11
CA LEU A 111 22.70 -10.69 15.42
C LEU A 111 23.62 -10.71 14.20
N ARG A 112 24.23 -11.85 13.92
CA ARG A 112 25.09 -12.03 12.74
C ARG A 112 24.29 -12.63 11.61
N PRO A 113 24.42 -12.10 10.37
CA PRO A 113 23.82 -12.74 9.21
C PRO A 113 24.31 -14.18 9.09
N HIS A 114 23.41 -15.07 8.71
CA HIS A 114 23.75 -16.47 8.49
C HIS A 114 24.64 -16.60 7.26
N SER A 115 25.78 -17.29 7.38
CA SER A 115 26.63 -17.58 6.22
C SER A 115 26.05 -18.79 5.47
N ALA A 116 26.04 -18.73 4.12
CA ALA A 116 25.44 -19.72 3.23
C ALA A 116 26.03 -21.16 3.31
N LEU A 117 26.91 -21.43 4.28
CA LEU A 117 27.61 -22.73 4.46
C LEU A 117 26.98 -23.60 5.56
N ASP A 118 26.12 -23.07 6.40
CA ASP A 118 25.51 -23.85 7.48
C ASP A 118 24.01 -24.08 7.17
N GLU A 119 23.66 -25.35 7.09
CA GLU A 119 22.27 -25.80 7.02
C GLU A 119 21.62 -25.63 8.39
N VAL A 120 21.21 -24.40 8.72
CA VAL A 120 20.52 -24.13 9.98
C VAL A 120 19.03 -24.02 9.72
N THR A 121 18.30 -24.88 10.36
CA THR A 121 16.86 -24.78 10.55
C THR A 121 16.59 -23.51 11.34
N ILE A 122 16.30 -22.39 10.66
CA ILE A 122 15.96 -21.13 11.31
C ILE A 122 14.49 -21.19 11.67
N VAL A 123 14.21 -21.62 12.87
CA VAL A 123 12.89 -21.43 13.51
C VAL A 123 12.79 -19.97 13.91
N GLY A 124 12.46 -19.11 12.98
CA GLY A 124 12.25 -17.69 13.19
C GLY A 124 10.82 -17.30 12.90
N ASN A 125 9.84 -17.96 13.57
CA ASN A 125 8.47 -17.47 13.54
C ASN A 125 8.36 -16.22 14.42
N ARG A 126 7.85 -15.15 13.84
CA ARG A 126 7.48 -13.96 14.62
C ARG A 126 6.39 -14.36 15.63
N LEU A 127 6.64 -14.11 16.92
CA LEU A 127 5.68 -14.41 18.00
C LEU A 127 4.38 -13.59 17.89
N ASP A 128 4.36 -12.50 17.14
CA ASP A 128 3.19 -11.63 16.91
C ASP A 128 2.38 -12.00 15.67
N LEU A 129 2.93 -12.85 14.79
CA LEU A 129 2.29 -13.33 13.56
C LEU A 129 2.23 -14.87 13.53
N GLY A 130 1.74 -15.47 12.45
CA GLY A 130 1.66 -16.91 12.28
C GLY A 130 0.82 -17.60 13.37
N VAL A 131 1.18 -18.80 13.78
CA VAL A 131 0.42 -19.61 14.77
C VAL A 131 0.39 -18.95 16.15
N ARG A 132 1.48 -18.31 16.57
CA ARG A 132 1.68 -17.82 17.96
C ARG A 132 1.18 -16.39 18.19
N GLY A 133 1.00 -15.58 17.15
CA GLY A 133 0.54 -14.20 17.26
C GLY A 133 -0.96 -14.06 17.51
N SER A 134 -1.39 -12.99 18.18
CA SER A 134 -2.80 -12.64 18.36
C SER A 134 -3.40 -11.98 17.12
N GLN A 135 -2.57 -11.31 16.32
CA GLN A 135 -3.03 -10.60 15.13
C GLN A 135 -3.48 -11.58 14.06
N MET A 136 -4.70 -11.38 13.55
CA MET A 136 -5.27 -12.14 12.45
C MET A 136 -5.01 -11.44 11.10
N SER A 137 -4.87 -12.23 10.04
CA SER A 137 -4.81 -11.74 8.64
C SER A 137 -3.66 -10.76 8.37
N ALA A 138 -2.57 -10.87 9.12
CA ALA A 138 -1.35 -10.09 8.91
C ALA A 138 -0.27 -10.94 8.22
N VAL A 139 0.37 -10.38 7.19
CA VAL A 139 1.43 -11.04 6.43
C VAL A 139 2.64 -10.09 6.37
N ASP A 140 3.78 -10.61 6.82
CA ASP A 140 5.05 -9.92 6.74
C ASP A 140 5.88 -10.50 5.60
N ILE A 141 6.34 -9.64 4.68
CA ILE A 141 7.09 -10.08 3.50
C ILE A 141 8.46 -9.42 3.52
N PRO A 142 9.50 -10.18 3.86
CA PRO A 142 10.88 -9.70 3.75
C PRO A 142 11.22 -9.31 2.32
N ILE A 143 11.99 -8.25 2.15
CA ILE A 143 12.37 -7.74 0.82
C ILE A 143 13.07 -8.80 -0.04
N ALA A 144 13.75 -9.76 0.58
CA ALA A 144 14.39 -10.86 -0.13
C ALA A 144 13.39 -11.75 -0.88
N GLN A 145 12.19 -12.00 -0.30
CA GLN A 145 11.12 -12.75 -0.97
C GLN A 145 10.51 -11.94 -2.11
N ILE A 146 10.36 -10.62 -1.95
CA ILE A 146 9.89 -9.73 -3.02
C ILE A 146 10.84 -9.76 -4.21
N LYS A 147 12.16 -9.68 -3.96
CA LYS A 147 13.20 -9.72 -5.00
C LYS A 147 13.36 -11.08 -5.68
N ALA A 148 12.84 -12.16 -5.08
CA ALA A 148 12.90 -13.51 -5.63
C ALA A 148 11.83 -13.80 -6.69
N VAL A 149 10.73 -13.02 -6.74
CA VAL A 149 9.65 -13.18 -7.73
C VAL A 149 10.12 -12.75 -9.13
N PRO A 150 9.64 -13.38 -10.23
CA PRO A 150 10.00 -12.97 -11.58
C PRO A 150 9.80 -11.48 -11.83
N ALA A 151 10.79 -10.83 -12.41
CA ALA A 151 10.77 -9.41 -12.70
C ALA A 151 9.89 -9.10 -13.93
N MET A 152 9.10 -8.04 -13.87
CA MET A 152 8.39 -7.46 -15.01
C MET A 152 9.20 -6.28 -15.56
N PHE A 153 9.50 -6.26 -16.85
CA PHE A 153 10.40 -5.26 -17.49
C PHE A 153 11.78 -5.14 -16.81
N GLY A 154 12.25 -6.20 -16.15
CA GLY A 154 13.52 -6.21 -15.43
C GLY A 154 13.45 -5.63 -14.02
N GLU A 155 12.25 -5.33 -13.51
CA GLU A 155 12.00 -4.86 -12.14
C GLU A 155 11.08 -5.79 -11.36
N THR A 156 11.39 -6.00 -10.08
CA THR A 156 10.46 -6.56 -9.09
C THR A 156 9.65 -5.43 -8.45
N ASP A 157 8.37 -5.68 -8.18
CA ASP A 157 7.45 -4.66 -7.68
C ASP A 157 6.74 -5.13 -6.41
N VAL A 158 6.73 -4.27 -5.38
CA VAL A 158 6.16 -4.59 -4.07
C VAL A 158 4.66 -4.88 -4.14
N LEU A 159 3.88 -3.99 -4.79
CA LEU A 159 2.43 -4.16 -4.85
C LEU A 159 2.03 -5.34 -5.71
N LYS A 160 2.79 -5.64 -6.78
CA LYS A 160 2.56 -6.84 -7.60
C LYS A 160 2.76 -8.13 -6.80
N VAL A 161 3.72 -8.16 -5.87
CA VAL A 161 3.92 -9.30 -4.98
C VAL A 161 2.78 -9.41 -3.97
N LEU A 162 2.30 -8.29 -3.40
CA LEU A 162 1.14 -8.29 -2.51
C LEU A 162 -0.14 -8.79 -3.21
N GLN A 163 -0.30 -8.52 -4.52
CA GLN A 163 -1.42 -9.04 -5.33
C GLN A 163 -1.40 -10.58 -5.49
N LEU A 164 -0.32 -11.26 -5.16
CA LEU A 164 -0.22 -12.72 -5.19
C LEU A 164 -0.65 -13.39 -3.87
N LEU A 165 -1.03 -12.61 -2.85
CA LEU A 165 -1.48 -13.11 -1.56
C LEU A 165 -2.99 -13.40 -1.55
N PRO A 166 -3.48 -14.35 -0.73
CA PRO A 166 -4.90 -14.63 -0.66
C PRO A 166 -5.67 -13.42 -0.08
N GLY A 167 -6.86 -13.15 -0.64
CA GLY A 167 -7.71 -12.02 -0.25
C GLY A 167 -7.28 -10.68 -0.84
N VAL A 168 -6.24 -10.65 -1.67
CA VAL A 168 -5.75 -9.45 -2.37
C VAL A 168 -5.94 -9.67 -3.86
N GLN A 169 -6.79 -8.88 -4.48
CA GLN A 169 -7.07 -8.98 -5.91
C GLN A 169 -6.44 -7.80 -6.66
N SER A 170 -5.97 -8.06 -7.87
CA SER A 170 -5.61 -7.01 -8.81
C SER A 170 -6.88 -6.50 -9.52
N GLY A 171 -6.88 -5.26 -9.96
CA GLY A 171 -7.90 -4.76 -10.90
C GLY A 171 -7.76 -5.39 -12.29
N THR A 172 -7.60 -4.56 -13.30
CA THR A 172 -7.26 -5.00 -14.65
C THR A 172 -5.78 -5.35 -14.75
N GLU A 173 -5.40 -6.07 -15.81
CA GLU A 173 -4.00 -6.37 -16.09
C GLU A 173 -3.15 -5.09 -16.13
N GLY A 174 -1.99 -5.14 -15.49
CA GLY A 174 -1.10 -3.98 -15.40
C GLY A 174 -1.42 -3.00 -14.26
N SER A 175 -2.58 -3.08 -13.59
CA SER A 175 -2.92 -2.21 -12.47
C SER A 175 -2.14 -2.59 -11.20
N ALA A 176 -1.61 -1.61 -10.45
CA ALA A 176 -1.05 -1.79 -9.11
C ALA A 176 -2.08 -1.58 -7.99
N GLY A 177 -3.33 -1.29 -8.32
CA GLY A 177 -4.40 -1.18 -7.32
C GLY A 177 -4.57 -2.47 -6.53
N LEU A 178 -4.70 -2.34 -5.21
CA LEU A 178 -5.01 -3.44 -4.30
C LEU A 178 -6.50 -3.41 -3.96
N TYR A 179 -7.18 -4.51 -4.22
CA TYR A 179 -8.56 -4.73 -3.83
C TYR A 179 -8.59 -5.81 -2.76
N VAL A 180 -8.62 -5.39 -1.50
CA VAL A 180 -8.49 -6.31 -0.37
C VAL A 180 -9.87 -6.60 0.21
N ARG A 181 -10.27 -7.87 0.22
CA ARG A 181 -11.57 -8.32 0.76
C ARG A 181 -12.75 -7.47 0.31
N GLY A 182 -12.77 -7.16 -0.98
CA GLY A 182 -13.85 -6.39 -1.61
C GLY A 182 -13.83 -4.88 -1.35
N GLY A 183 -12.75 -4.36 -0.79
CA GLY A 183 -12.52 -2.92 -0.72
C GLY A 183 -11.85 -2.38 -1.98
N SER A 184 -12.05 -1.09 -2.26
CA SER A 184 -11.43 -0.35 -3.36
C SER A 184 -10.00 0.11 -2.99
N PRO A 185 -9.18 0.56 -3.96
CA PRO A 185 -7.80 0.98 -3.68
C PRO A 185 -7.66 2.09 -2.64
N ASP A 186 -8.59 3.02 -2.56
CA ASP A 186 -8.60 4.12 -1.60
C ASP A 186 -8.99 3.70 -0.18
N GLU A 187 -9.61 2.54 -0.02
CA GLU A 187 -9.91 1.94 1.27
C GLU A 187 -8.67 1.27 1.92
N ASN A 188 -7.51 1.30 1.25
CA ASN A 188 -6.25 0.76 1.79
C ASN A 188 -5.35 1.90 2.28
N LEU A 189 -4.82 1.77 3.50
CA LEU A 189 -3.85 2.70 4.06
C LEU A 189 -2.44 2.31 3.59
N MET A 190 -1.87 3.09 2.69
CA MET A 190 -0.51 2.90 2.20
C MET A 190 0.44 3.79 2.99
N LEU A 191 1.46 3.21 3.62
CA LEU A 191 2.39 3.92 4.49
C LEU A 191 3.84 3.72 4.03
N ILE A 192 4.62 4.82 4.02
CA ILE A 192 6.08 4.81 3.99
C ILE A 192 6.59 5.32 5.34
N ASP A 193 7.30 4.49 6.08
CA ASP A 193 7.78 4.80 7.44
C ASP A 193 6.66 5.33 8.36
N GLY A 194 5.42 4.79 8.22
CA GLY A 194 4.26 5.18 9.01
C GLY A 194 3.60 6.49 8.60
N VAL A 195 3.93 7.04 7.41
CA VAL A 195 3.32 8.25 6.84
C VAL A 195 2.47 7.89 5.64
N PRO A 196 1.21 8.36 5.53
CA PRO A 196 0.32 8.05 4.42
C PRO A 196 0.86 8.54 3.07
N VAL A 197 0.66 7.70 2.02
CA VAL A 197 0.94 8.03 0.62
C VAL A 197 -0.34 7.85 -0.17
N TYR A 198 -0.78 8.86 -0.91
CA TYR A 198 -2.09 8.84 -1.55
C TYR A 198 -2.13 8.08 -2.88
N ASN A 199 -1.22 8.35 -3.79
CA ASN A 199 -1.11 7.60 -5.03
C ASN A 199 0.21 6.84 -5.08
N VAL A 200 0.14 5.53 -5.03
CA VAL A 200 1.32 4.65 -5.00
C VAL A 200 1.64 4.06 -6.37
N ASN A 201 1.13 4.66 -7.45
CA ASN A 201 1.18 4.11 -8.79
C ASN A 201 2.01 4.97 -9.74
N HIS A 202 2.94 4.32 -10.46
CA HIS A 202 3.60 4.86 -11.65
C HIS A 202 3.07 4.18 -12.90
N MET A 203 3.16 4.87 -14.03
CA MET A 203 2.80 4.33 -15.36
C MET A 203 1.40 3.71 -15.35
N PHE A 204 0.39 4.44 -14.83
CA PHE A 204 -1.00 3.96 -14.72
C PHE A 204 -1.16 2.66 -13.91
N GLY A 205 -0.24 2.37 -13.00
CA GLY A 205 -0.27 1.18 -12.16
C GLY A 205 0.61 0.02 -12.64
N PHE A 206 1.42 0.18 -13.66
CA PHE A 206 2.38 -0.86 -14.06
C PHE A 206 3.50 -1.05 -13.04
N PHE A 207 3.91 0.02 -12.37
CA PHE A 207 4.88 0.00 -11.29
C PHE A 207 4.32 0.69 -10.04
N SER A 208 4.79 0.27 -8.89
CA SER A 208 4.52 0.97 -7.65
C SER A 208 5.58 2.03 -7.34
N ALA A 209 5.20 3.00 -6.52
CA ALA A 209 6.09 4.00 -5.94
C ALA A 209 7.13 3.40 -4.97
N PHE A 210 6.97 2.14 -4.61
CA PHE A 210 7.82 1.45 -3.65
C PHE A 210 9.05 0.83 -4.33
N ASN A 211 10.19 1.52 -4.25
CA ASN A 211 11.46 1.00 -4.78
C ASN A 211 12.03 -0.09 -3.84
N PRO A 212 12.12 -1.37 -4.28
CA PRO A 212 12.60 -2.47 -3.45
C PRO A 212 14.04 -2.31 -2.91
N ASP A 213 14.87 -1.44 -3.51
CA ASP A 213 16.24 -1.21 -3.05
C ASP A 213 16.30 -0.27 -1.86
N ALA A 214 15.28 0.60 -1.68
CA ALA A 214 15.13 1.47 -0.52
C ALA A 214 14.42 0.81 0.67
N ILE A 215 13.77 -0.35 0.46
CA ILE A 215 12.85 -0.95 1.43
C ILE A 215 13.55 -2.04 2.22
N LYS A 216 13.19 -2.13 3.51
CA LYS A 216 13.62 -3.15 4.45
C LYS A 216 12.57 -4.24 4.64
N ASN A 217 11.32 -3.83 4.87
CA ASN A 217 10.22 -4.72 5.17
C ASN A 217 8.88 -4.16 4.69
N VAL A 218 7.93 -5.07 4.41
CA VAL A 218 6.55 -4.75 4.04
C VAL A 218 5.62 -5.63 4.86
N THR A 219 4.72 -5.01 5.60
CA THR A 219 3.67 -5.73 6.35
C THR A 219 2.30 -5.36 5.77
N LEU A 220 1.51 -6.37 5.44
CA LEU A 220 0.12 -6.23 5.00
C LEU A 220 -0.83 -6.73 6.09
N TYR A 221 -1.79 -5.91 6.48
CA TYR A 221 -2.93 -6.27 7.33
C TYR A 221 -4.20 -6.27 6.49
N LYS A 222 -4.89 -7.43 6.38
CA LYS A 222 -6.11 -7.60 5.57
C LYS A 222 -7.39 -7.48 6.43
N GLY A 223 -7.65 -6.29 6.99
CA GLY A 223 -8.72 -6.06 7.96
C GLY A 223 -8.37 -6.51 9.38
N SER A 224 -9.21 -6.20 10.35
CA SER A 224 -8.95 -6.40 11.79
C SER A 224 -7.56 -5.92 12.23
N PHE A 225 -7.05 -4.88 11.56
CA PHE A 225 -5.73 -4.32 11.87
C PHE A 225 -5.75 -3.58 13.22
N PRO A 226 -4.60 -3.46 13.91
CA PRO A 226 -4.48 -2.81 15.21
C PRO A 226 -5.07 -1.39 15.28
N ALA A 227 -5.54 -0.96 16.46
CA ALA A 227 -6.28 0.30 16.63
C ALA A 227 -5.44 1.56 16.38
N HIS A 228 -4.11 1.47 16.39
CA HIS A 228 -3.22 2.58 16.05
C HIS A 228 -3.20 2.93 14.55
N TYR A 229 -3.80 2.10 13.70
CA TYR A 229 -4.11 2.40 12.30
C TYR A 229 -5.57 2.77 12.15
N ALA A 230 -5.88 3.87 11.48
CA ALA A 230 -7.26 4.33 11.25
C ALA A 230 -7.42 5.07 9.92
N GLY A 231 -8.64 5.50 9.60
CA GLY A 231 -8.95 6.32 8.42
C GLY A 231 -9.07 5.54 7.11
N ARG A 232 -9.12 4.19 7.14
CA ARG A 232 -9.37 3.35 5.96
C ARG A 232 -10.19 2.12 6.34
N LEU A 233 -10.91 1.54 5.33
CA LEU A 233 -11.92 0.49 5.56
C LEU A 233 -11.44 -0.92 5.28
N SER A 234 -10.29 -1.12 4.62
CA SER A 234 -9.98 -2.42 4.03
C SER A 234 -8.68 -3.03 4.52
N SER A 235 -7.56 -2.37 4.30
CA SER A 235 -6.26 -2.91 4.65
C SER A 235 -5.25 -1.83 5.03
N VAL A 236 -4.12 -2.27 5.59
CA VAL A 236 -2.95 -1.43 5.82
C VAL A 236 -1.73 -2.08 5.18
N VAL A 237 -0.99 -1.34 4.38
CA VAL A 237 0.32 -1.71 3.84
C VAL A 237 1.36 -0.80 4.48
N ASP A 238 2.12 -1.33 5.43
CA ASP A 238 3.18 -0.60 6.14
C ASP A 238 4.54 -0.96 5.53
N VAL A 239 5.11 0.00 4.78
CA VAL A 239 6.41 -0.12 4.11
C VAL A 239 7.45 0.60 4.93
N ARG A 240 8.48 -0.12 5.37
CA ARG A 240 9.60 0.43 6.15
C ARG A 240 10.84 0.55 5.28
N MET A 241 11.43 1.76 5.26
CA MET A 241 12.65 2.06 4.53
C MET A 241 13.88 1.63 5.32
N LYS A 242 14.95 1.25 4.62
CA LYS A 242 16.27 0.99 5.20
C LYS A 242 16.81 2.22 5.94
N GLU A 243 17.52 1.98 7.03
CA GLU A 243 18.14 3.03 7.85
C GLU A 243 19.58 3.36 7.40
N GLY A 244 20.20 2.48 6.63
CA GLY A 244 21.59 2.56 6.19
C GLY A 244 22.59 2.00 7.20
N ASP A 245 23.76 1.59 6.70
CA ASP A 245 24.84 1.02 7.48
C ASP A 245 25.61 2.12 8.22
N MET A 246 25.88 1.95 9.53
CA MET A 246 26.60 2.92 10.35
C MET A 246 28.13 2.81 10.24
N TYR A 247 28.66 1.79 9.57
CA TYR A 247 30.10 1.51 9.54
C TYR A 247 30.69 1.42 8.15
N HIS A 248 29.93 0.89 7.18
CA HIS A 248 30.41 0.58 5.83
C HIS A 248 29.54 1.22 4.77
N TYR A 249 30.15 1.51 3.62
CA TYR A 249 29.41 1.97 2.44
C TYR A 249 29.00 0.78 1.58
N HIS A 250 27.74 0.77 1.17
CA HIS A 250 27.17 -0.18 0.22
C HIS A 250 26.50 0.57 -0.91
N GLY A 251 26.65 0.07 -2.11
CA GLY A 251 26.01 0.66 -3.27
C GLY A 251 25.43 -0.40 -4.20
N ASN A 252 24.34 -0.04 -4.87
CA ASN A 252 23.63 -0.86 -5.82
C ASN A 252 23.38 -0.04 -7.09
N LEU A 253 23.69 -0.60 -8.25
CA LEU A 253 23.33 -0.05 -9.55
C LEU A 253 22.63 -1.14 -10.35
N HIS A 254 21.39 -0.87 -10.75
CA HIS A 254 20.61 -1.74 -11.62
C HIS A 254 20.27 -1.02 -12.92
N VAL A 255 20.50 -1.69 -14.06
CA VAL A 255 20.11 -1.22 -15.38
C VAL A 255 19.20 -2.27 -16.00
N GLY A 256 17.93 -1.94 -16.18
CA GLY A 256 16.91 -2.78 -16.80
C GLY A 256 16.55 -2.30 -18.22
N ALA A 257 15.58 -2.98 -18.83
CA ALA A 257 15.11 -2.63 -20.18
C ALA A 257 14.38 -1.28 -20.22
N VAL A 258 13.72 -0.87 -19.14
CA VAL A 258 12.84 0.32 -19.10
C VAL A 258 13.33 1.35 -18.10
N SER A 259 14.01 0.93 -17.03
CA SER A 259 14.44 1.80 -15.94
C SER A 259 15.84 1.48 -15.45
N SER A 260 16.44 2.46 -14.77
CA SER A 260 17.66 2.28 -14.00
C SER A 260 17.42 2.68 -12.55
N LYS A 261 18.07 1.97 -11.63
CA LYS A 261 18.04 2.21 -10.19
C LYS A 261 19.44 2.34 -9.64
N PHE A 262 19.59 3.26 -8.72
CA PHE A 262 20.81 3.47 -7.96
C PHE A 262 20.47 3.55 -6.48
N SER A 263 21.24 2.89 -5.63
CA SER A 263 21.18 3.09 -4.18
C SER A 263 22.58 3.18 -3.59
N LEU A 264 22.70 4.01 -2.58
CA LEU A 264 23.91 4.21 -1.81
C LEU A 264 23.54 4.38 -0.34
N GLU A 265 24.17 3.58 0.52
CA GLU A 265 23.99 3.68 1.96
C GLU A 265 25.36 3.64 2.67
N GLY A 266 25.42 4.22 3.85
CA GLY A 266 26.65 4.21 4.64
C GLY A 266 26.67 5.24 5.76
N PRO A 267 27.81 5.34 6.48
CA PRO A 267 27.99 6.29 7.56
C PRO A 267 28.23 7.72 7.05
N LEU A 268 27.45 8.67 7.58
CA LEU A 268 27.85 10.09 7.60
C LEU A 268 28.78 10.35 8.78
N TRP A 269 28.52 9.66 9.89
CA TRP A 269 29.29 9.74 11.11
C TRP A 269 29.33 8.34 11.75
N LYS A 270 30.44 7.65 11.62
CA LYS A 270 30.56 6.23 12.04
C LYS A 270 30.06 6.00 13.46
N GLY A 271 29.18 4.97 13.59
CA GLY A 271 28.56 4.56 14.85
C GLY A 271 27.51 5.54 15.40
N LYS A 272 27.18 6.63 14.67
CA LYS A 272 26.21 7.64 15.12
C LYS A 272 25.18 8.01 14.07
N THR A 273 25.59 8.17 12.81
CA THR A 273 24.72 8.65 11.75
C THR A 273 24.93 7.83 10.51
N SER A 274 23.86 7.23 10.03
CA SER A 274 23.79 6.56 8.73
C SER A 274 22.84 7.29 7.77
N PHE A 275 23.02 7.01 6.48
CA PHE A 275 22.10 7.46 5.44
C PHE A 275 21.82 6.33 4.47
N ASN A 276 20.66 6.40 3.84
CA ASN A 276 20.28 5.62 2.66
C ASN A 276 19.70 6.59 1.62
N ILE A 277 20.22 6.55 0.40
CA ILE A 277 19.70 7.28 -0.76
C ILE A 277 19.42 6.26 -1.84
N SER A 278 18.22 6.26 -2.39
CA SER A 278 17.84 5.39 -3.50
C SER A 278 17.07 6.18 -4.54
N ALA A 279 17.50 6.08 -5.80
CA ALA A 279 16.87 6.76 -6.92
C ALA A 279 16.53 5.77 -8.03
N ARG A 280 15.43 6.01 -8.72
CA ARG A 280 14.96 5.24 -9.88
C ARG A 280 14.45 6.21 -10.94
N ARG A 281 14.71 5.91 -12.24
CA ARG A 281 14.15 6.64 -13.38
C ARG A 281 13.94 5.70 -14.55
N THR A 282 12.82 5.87 -15.25
CA THR A 282 12.60 5.31 -16.58
C THR A 282 13.17 6.22 -17.64
N TYR A 283 13.44 5.66 -18.84
CA TYR A 283 14.05 6.40 -19.94
C TYR A 283 13.34 6.15 -21.28
N SER A 284 12.06 5.76 -21.24
CA SER A 284 11.24 5.60 -22.45
C SER A 284 11.10 6.90 -23.25
N ASP A 285 11.04 8.05 -22.56
CA ASP A 285 11.06 9.38 -23.17
C ASP A 285 12.30 9.64 -24.02
N LEU A 286 13.48 9.19 -23.58
CA LEU A 286 14.72 9.35 -24.35
C LEU A 286 14.70 8.53 -25.63
N ILE A 287 14.14 7.30 -25.57
CA ILE A 287 14.03 6.40 -26.72
C ILE A 287 13.01 6.95 -27.72
N THR A 288 11.82 7.36 -27.26
CA THR A 288 10.77 7.89 -28.14
C THR A 288 11.20 9.19 -28.80
N ASN A 289 11.82 10.13 -28.09
CA ASN A 289 12.31 11.38 -28.66
C ASN A 289 13.44 11.15 -29.66
N ALA A 290 14.37 10.22 -29.42
CA ALA A 290 15.40 9.86 -30.38
C ALA A 290 14.82 9.26 -31.66
N ALA A 291 13.77 8.43 -31.53
CA ALA A 291 13.06 7.86 -32.67
C ALA A 291 12.31 8.94 -33.47
N LEU A 292 11.60 9.84 -32.83
CA LEU A 292 10.88 10.94 -33.46
C LEU A 292 11.84 11.90 -34.17
N TRP A 293 12.94 12.26 -33.51
CA TRP A 293 13.99 13.08 -34.13
C TRP A 293 14.59 12.41 -35.36
N TYR A 294 14.80 11.09 -35.34
CA TYR A 294 15.28 10.34 -36.50
C TYR A 294 14.26 10.34 -37.64
N MET A 295 12.98 10.15 -37.35
CA MET A 295 11.87 10.12 -38.31
C MET A 295 11.69 11.49 -38.96
N SER A 296 11.66 12.61 -38.23
CA SER A 296 11.52 13.96 -38.78
C SER A 296 12.64 14.30 -39.77
N ARG A 297 13.87 13.83 -39.50
CA ARG A 297 14.99 14.02 -40.41
C ARG A 297 14.87 13.27 -41.74
N PHE A 298 14.21 12.11 -41.74
CA PHE A 298 13.99 11.34 -42.99
C PHE A 298 12.87 11.93 -43.86
N GLU A 299 11.87 12.59 -43.24
CA GLU A 299 10.74 13.19 -43.92
C GLU A 299 11.04 14.60 -44.41
N ASN A 300 12.24 15.17 -44.16
CA ASN A 300 12.62 16.57 -44.40
C ASN A 300 11.59 17.55 -43.83
N ASP A 301 11.00 17.21 -42.69
CA ASP A 301 10.04 18.03 -41.95
C ASP A 301 10.80 18.96 -41.01
N ASP A 302 10.53 20.27 -41.10
CA ASP A 302 11.10 21.29 -40.20
C ASP A 302 10.36 21.32 -38.84
N THR A 303 9.40 20.43 -38.66
CA THR A 303 8.64 20.28 -37.41
C THR A 303 9.33 19.33 -36.44
N ASP A 304 9.62 19.80 -35.24
CA ASP A 304 10.14 18.98 -34.15
C ASP A 304 9.00 18.40 -33.31
N TYR A 305 8.82 17.10 -33.39
CA TYR A 305 7.87 16.35 -32.55
C TYR A 305 8.53 15.84 -31.30
N GLY A 306 7.91 16.06 -30.16
CA GLY A 306 8.30 15.49 -28.88
C GLY A 306 7.16 14.68 -28.29
N ALA A 307 7.42 13.46 -27.88
CA ALA A 307 6.48 12.64 -27.14
C ALA A 307 7.24 11.74 -26.18
N GLY A 308 6.72 11.60 -24.98
CA GLY A 308 7.39 10.73 -24.04
C GLY A 308 6.59 10.50 -22.78
N TYR A 309 6.99 9.43 -22.12
CA TYR A 309 6.59 9.14 -20.77
C TYR A 309 7.85 8.83 -19.94
N TYR A 310 7.91 9.37 -18.73
CA TYR A 310 8.90 8.97 -17.74
C TYR A 310 8.33 9.10 -16.33
N PHE A 311 8.89 8.32 -15.41
CA PHE A 311 8.76 8.56 -14.00
C PHE A 311 10.12 8.50 -13.30
N TYR A 312 10.18 9.08 -12.13
CA TYR A 312 11.33 8.96 -11.24
C TYR A 312 10.88 8.87 -9.78
N ASP A 313 11.74 8.23 -8.97
CA ASP A 313 11.63 8.17 -7.51
C ASP A 313 12.95 8.56 -6.88
N LEU A 314 12.85 9.26 -5.76
CA LEU A 314 13.96 9.52 -4.86
C LEU A 314 13.52 9.19 -3.44
N ASN A 315 14.26 8.32 -2.78
CA ASN A 315 14.11 7.99 -1.38
C ASN A 315 15.38 8.42 -0.65
N VAL A 316 15.24 9.14 0.45
CA VAL A 316 16.35 9.56 1.31
C VAL A 316 15.95 9.30 2.76
N LYS A 317 16.80 8.61 3.51
CA LYS A 317 16.63 8.44 4.95
C LYS A 317 17.95 8.70 5.66
N VAL A 318 17.88 9.42 6.76
CA VAL A 318 19.00 9.68 7.66
C VAL A 318 18.60 9.25 9.05
N ASN A 319 19.42 8.44 9.68
CA ASN A 319 19.25 7.96 11.05
C ASN A 319 20.40 8.51 11.90
N HIS A 320 20.05 9.18 13.00
CA HIS A 320 21.03 9.70 13.95
C HIS A 320 20.75 9.17 15.36
N LYS A 321 21.75 8.50 15.94
CA LYS A 321 21.75 8.01 17.31
C LYS A 321 22.42 9.02 18.22
N PHE A 322 21.65 9.81 18.98
CA PHE A 322 22.17 10.73 19.99
C PHE A 322 22.70 9.97 21.21
N SER A 323 21.95 8.95 21.65
CA SER A 323 22.27 8.07 22.78
C SER A 323 21.61 6.69 22.58
N ASP A 324 21.81 5.77 23.52
CA ASP A 324 21.07 4.49 23.54
C ASP A 324 19.57 4.68 23.84
N ARG A 325 19.15 5.86 24.28
CA ARG A 325 17.75 6.19 24.55
C ARG A 325 17.12 7.08 23.48
N ASP A 326 17.92 7.80 22.68
CA ASP A 326 17.43 8.82 21.77
C ASP A 326 17.91 8.58 20.34
N ARG A 327 16.98 8.46 19.40
CA ARG A 327 17.24 8.39 17.96
C ARG A 327 16.33 9.34 17.19
N LEU A 328 16.89 9.95 16.15
CA LEU A 328 16.17 10.82 15.22
C LEU A 328 16.25 10.22 13.81
N TYR A 329 15.12 10.11 13.16
CA TYR A 329 15.01 9.68 11.77
C TYR A 329 14.44 10.83 10.93
N LEU A 330 15.11 11.15 9.84
CA LEU A 330 14.61 12.03 8.79
C LEU A 330 14.38 11.17 7.56
N SER A 331 13.17 11.16 7.04
CA SER A 331 12.81 10.44 5.82
C SER A 331 12.18 11.37 4.80
N HIS A 332 12.53 11.15 3.53
CA HIS A 332 11.98 11.89 2.40
C HIS A 332 11.78 10.94 1.23
N TYR A 333 10.60 10.99 0.65
CA TYR A 333 10.25 10.35 -0.61
C TYR A 333 9.67 11.40 -1.55
N MET A 334 10.10 11.39 -2.79
CA MET A 334 9.42 12.08 -3.89
C MET A 334 9.44 11.22 -5.14
N GLY A 335 8.34 11.25 -5.88
CA GLY A 335 8.22 10.58 -7.15
C GLY A 335 7.18 11.29 -8.02
N ASP A 336 7.51 11.49 -9.28
CA ASP A 336 6.61 12.08 -10.27
C ASP A 336 6.61 11.25 -11.55
N ASP A 337 5.44 11.24 -12.20
CA ASP A 337 5.22 10.79 -13.57
C ASP A 337 4.94 11.97 -14.47
N GLU A 338 5.39 11.91 -15.72
CA GLU A 338 5.03 12.87 -16.74
C GLU A 338 4.83 12.17 -18.09
N ILE A 339 3.64 12.41 -18.70
CA ILE A 339 3.38 12.16 -20.11
C ILE A 339 3.35 13.51 -20.80
N TYR A 340 3.99 13.63 -21.95
CA TYR A 340 3.94 14.85 -22.75
C TYR A 340 3.91 14.56 -24.24
N PHE A 341 3.27 15.49 -24.95
CA PHE A 341 3.30 15.63 -26.39
C PHE A 341 3.62 17.08 -26.72
N SER A 342 4.53 17.31 -27.65
CA SER A 342 4.87 18.65 -28.11
C SER A 342 5.07 18.66 -29.61
N ILE A 343 4.67 19.76 -30.23
CA ILE A 343 4.87 20.06 -31.64
C ILE A 343 5.48 21.44 -31.69
N ASN A 344 6.69 21.54 -32.24
CA ASN A 344 7.39 22.79 -32.40
C ASN A 344 7.65 23.02 -33.88
N GLU A 345 6.92 23.97 -34.45
CA GLU A 345 7.03 24.35 -35.86
C GLU A 345 7.81 25.66 -35.97
N ALA A 346 8.83 25.66 -36.82
CA ALA A 346 9.57 26.85 -37.18
C ALA A 346 9.60 26.97 -38.71
N ASP A 347 8.50 27.46 -39.29
CA ASP A 347 8.39 27.60 -40.77
C ASP A 347 9.42 28.59 -41.35
N THR A 348 9.78 29.65 -40.58
CA THR A 348 10.81 30.62 -40.94
C THR A 348 11.58 31.07 -39.70
N LYS A 349 12.69 31.83 -39.89
CA LYS A 349 13.38 32.50 -38.77
C LYS A 349 12.48 33.50 -38.02
N ASP A 350 11.38 33.87 -38.62
CA ASP A 350 10.49 34.93 -38.13
C ASP A 350 9.16 34.40 -37.54
N TYR A 351 8.80 33.14 -37.83
CA TYR A 351 7.62 32.49 -37.30
C TYR A 351 7.95 31.24 -36.49
N ARG A 352 7.35 31.09 -35.30
CA ARG A 352 7.48 29.91 -34.46
C ARG A 352 6.15 29.63 -33.74
N SER A 353 5.72 28.37 -33.76
CA SER A 353 4.57 27.85 -33.02
C SER A 353 4.99 26.66 -32.18
N ASP A 354 4.80 26.79 -30.89
CA ASP A 354 5.08 25.74 -29.91
C ASP A 354 3.77 25.27 -29.25
N SER A 355 3.39 24.02 -29.42
CA SER A 355 2.24 23.38 -28.78
C SER A 355 2.70 22.29 -27.82
N ARG A 356 2.20 22.29 -26.60
CA ARG A 356 2.53 21.25 -25.62
C ARG A 356 1.29 20.83 -24.83
N LEU A 357 1.10 19.52 -24.75
CA LEU A 357 0.21 18.85 -23.81
C LEU A 357 1.08 18.08 -22.80
N ALA A 358 0.90 18.32 -21.51
CA ALA A 358 1.62 17.60 -20.47
C ALA A 358 0.65 17.15 -19.37
N TRP A 359 0.80 15.93 -18.93
CA TRP A 359 0.07 15.36 -17.82
C TRP A 359 1.05 14.84 -16.78
N LYS A 360 1.03 15.46 -15.59
CA LYS A 360 1.98 15.21 -14.51
C LYS A 360 1.26 14.87 -13.21
N TRP A 361 1.74 13.85 -12.49
CA TRP A 361 1.25 13.51 -11.16
C TRP A 361 2.39 12.95 -10.30
N GLY A 362 2.23 13.02 -8.98
CA GLY A 362 3.23 12.49 -8.08
C GLY A 362 3.02 12.84 -6.62
N ASN A 363 3.91 12.31 -5.79
CA ASN A 363 3.88 12.48 -4.34
C ASN A 363 5.16 13.08 -3.80
N ILE A 364 5.02 13.80 -2.68
CA ILE A 364 6.10 14.16 -1.78
C ILE A 364 5.69 13.71 -0.38
N VAL A 365 6.57 12.98 0.30
CA VAL A 365 6.39 12.58 1.69
C VAL A 365 7.67 12.91 2.45
N SER A 366 7.56 13.65 3.55
CA SER A 366 8.70 14.02 4.39
C SER A 366 8.31 13.82 5.85
N ALA A 367 9.20 13.24 6.65
CA ALA A 367 8.97 13.07 8.07
C ALA A 367 10.23 13.29 8.90
N ALA A 368 10.02 13.86 10.08
CA ALA A 368 10.97 13.86 11.16
C ALA A 368 10.38 13.07 12.33
N ARG A 369 11.11 12.09 12.83
CA ARG A 369 10.67 11.18 13.88
C ARG A 369 11.70 11.08 14.97
N TRP A 370 11.28 11.21 16.20
CA TRP A 370 12.09 11.05 17.40
C TRP A 370 11.58 9.87 18.21
N ASN A 371 12.49 8.93 18.49
CA ASN A 371 12.26 7.81 19.36
C ASN A 371 13.00 8.04 20.68
N HIS A 372 12.29 7.83 21.80
CA HIS A 372 12.83 8.02 23.14
C HIS A 372 12.47 6.87 24.07
N VAL A 373 13.49 6.24 24.66
CA VAL A 373 13.30 5.22 25.71
C VAL A 373 13.14 5.96 27.07
N VAL A 374 11.90 6.13 27.52
CA VAL A 374 11.58 6.80 28.77
C VAL A 374 12.13 6.01 29.96
N ASN A 375 11.84 4.71 29.97
CA ASN A 375 12.36 3.73 30.90
C ASN A 375 12.29 2.32 30.26
N PRO A 376 12.79 1.24 30.91
CA PRO A 376 12.78 -0.10 30.33
C PRO A 376 11.40 -0.61 29.84
N GLN A 377 10.30 -0.14 30.43
CA GLN A 377 8.94 -0.53 30.11
C GLN A 377 8.23 0.42 29.15
N MET A 378 8.78 1.63 28.93
CA MET A 378 8.09 2.71 28.20
C MET A 378 8.97 3.25 27.07
N PHE A 379 8.41 3.23 25.86
CA PHE A 379 9.04 3.75 24.65
C PHE A 379 8.10 4.77 23.98
N LEU A 380 8.59 5.96 23.73
CA LEU A 380 7.89 7.06 23.05
C LEU A 380 8.34 7.17 21.59
N ASP A 381 7.38 7.25 20.67
CA ASP A 381 7.56 7.61 19.27
C ASP A 381 6.79 8.90 18.98
N ALA A 382 7.50 9.96 18.59
CA ALA A 382 6.89 11.24 18.20
C ALA A 382 7.35 11.62 16.79
N SER A 383 6.42 12.05 15.94
CA SER A 383 6.72 12.40 14.57
C SER A 383 5.91 13.61 14.07
N VAL A 384 6.52 14.35 13.15
CA VAL A 384 5.85 15.35 12.32
C VAL A 384 6.11 14.97 10.86
N SER A 385 5.05 14.96 10.06
CA SER A 385 5.15 14.59 8.65
C SER A 385 4.34 15.53 7.76
N TYR A 386 4.83 15.68 6.54
CA TYR A 386 4.19 16.35 5.44
C TYR A 386 3.99 15.38 4.29
N THR A 387 2.75 15.29 3.79
CA THR A 387 2.39 14.50 2.61
C THR A 387 1.71 15.40 1.60
N GLN A 388 2.08 15.25 0.34
CA GLN A 388 1.46 15.93 -0.79
C GLN A 388 1.25 14.94 -1.92
N TYR A 389 0.04 14.85 -2.43
CA TYR A 389 -0.26 14.32 -3.76
C TYR A 389 -0.69 15.47 -4.66
N ARG A 390 -0.18 15.49 -5.88
CA ARG A 390 -0.51 16.51 -6.88
C ARG A 390 -0.74 15.87 -8.23
N HIS A 391 -1.68 16.43 -8.95
CA HIS A 391 -2.04 16.08 -10.32
C HIS A 391 -2.19 17.36 -11.14
N LYS A 392 -1.62 17.39 -12.33
CA LYS A 392 -1.68 18.55 -13.22
C LYS A 392 -1.80 18.10 -14.67
N ILE A 393 -2.80 18.62 -15.39
CA ILE A 393 -2.88 18.59 -16.85
C ILE A 393 -2.64 20.00 -17.35
N GLY A 394 -1.66 20.17 -18.24
CA GLY A 394 -1.34 21.46 -18.86
C GLY A 394 -1.39 21.36 -20.38
N MET A 395 -2.15 22.26 -21.00
CA MET A 395 -2.14 22.48 -22.44
C MET A 395 -1.61 23.88 -22.68
N GLY A 396 -0.62 24.01 -23.52
CA GLY A 396 0.00 25.29 -23.86
C GLY A 396 0.15 25.45 -25.35
N PHE A 397 -0.09 26.64 -25.81
CA PHE A 397 0.14 27.10 -27.19
C PHE A 397 0.87 28.44 -27.12
N ASP A 398 1.99 28.57 -27.80
CA ASP A 398 2.85 29.77 -27.83
C ASP A 398 3.25 30.04 -29.28
N GLU A 399 2.70 31.11 -29.87
CA GLU A 399 2.91 31.50 -31.26
C GLU A 399 3.57 32.88 -31.30
N LYS A 400 4.67 32.96 -32.06
CA LYS A 400 5.45 34.20 -32.23
C LYS A 400 5.64 34.47 -33.70
N ASP A 401 5.13 35.59 -34.16
CA ASP A 401 5.38 36.17 -35.50
C ASP A 401 6.15 37.49 -35.34
N LYS A 402 7.41 37.45 -35.70
CA LYS A 402 8.28 38.63 -35.63
C LYS A 402 7.99 39.63 -36.76
N VAL A 403 7.47 39.18 -37.90
CA VAL A 403 7.12 40.06 -39.04
C VAL A 403 5.94 40.93 -38.66
N LEU A 404 4.90 40.31 -38.10
CA LEU A 404 3.71 41.01 -37.62
C LEU A 404 3.88 41.60 -36.23
N ASN A 405 5.01 41.34 -35.56
CA ASN A 405 5.26 41.70 -34.15
C ASN A 405 4.14 41.23 -33.23
N GLN A 406 3.66 40.05 -33.49
CA GLN A 406 2.58 39.41 -32.70
C GLN A 406 3.15 38.30 -31.84
N HIS A 407 2.67 38.23 -30.60
CA HIS A 407 2.92 37.14 -29.70
C HIS A 407 1.59 36.76 -29.04
N TYR A 408 1.16 35.52 -29.32
CA TYR A 408 -0.02 34.92 -28.73
C TYR A 408 0.39 33.73 -27.90
N LYS A 409 -0.06 33.68 -26.65
CA LYS A 409 0.17 32.54 -25.75
C LYS A 409 -1.12 32.22 -25.02
N ALA A 410 -1.55 30.97 -25.14
CA ALA A 410 -2.68 30.42 -24.41
C ALA A 410 -2.22 29.24 -23.55
N GLN A 411 -2.66 29.21 -22.31
CA GLN A 411 -2.37 28.11 -21.40
C GLN A 411 -3.65 27.72 -20.63
N LEU A 412 -3.93 26.43 -20.63
CA LEU A 412 -4.95 25.79 -19.81
C LEU A 412 -4.26 24.86 -18.85
N ASN A 413 -4.41 25.09 -17.55
CA ASN A 413 -3.89 24.21 -16.53
C ASN A 413 -5.05 23.73 -15.64
N MET A 414 -5.21 22.43 -15.52
CA MET A 414 -6.08 21.79 -14.53
C MET A 414 -5.20 21.16 -13.47
N HIS A 415 -5.48 21.40 -12.22
CA HIS A 415 -4.75 20.78 -11.13
C HIS A 415 -5.69 20.32 -10.01
N SER A 416 -5.34 19.19 -9.39
CA SER A 416 -5.96 18.73 -8.17
C SER A 416 -4.89 18.19 -7.24
N GLY A 417 -5.23 18.08 -5.95
CA GLY A 417 -4.28 17.54 -4.98
C GLY A 417 -4.83 17.48 -3.56
N ILE A 418 -4.05 16.83 -2.71
CA ILE A 418 -4.25 16.79 -1.27
C ILE A 418 -2.91 17.05 -0.58
N TYR A 419 -2.94 17.85 0.47
CA TYR A 419 -1.79 18.23 1.28
C TYR A 419 -2.11 18.01 2.74
N ASP A 420 -1.25 17.27 3.45
CA ASP A 420 -1.41 16.95 4.85
C ASP A 420 -0.21 17.37 5.66
N LEU A 421 -0.49 17.97 6.80
CA LEU A 421 0.49 18.17 7.85
C LEU A 421 0.02 17.40 9.08
N THR A 422 0.80 16.39 9.50
CA THR A 422 0.44 15.49 10.59
C THR A 422 1.44 15.55 11.72
N GLY A 423 0.95 15.70 12.97
CA GLY A 423 1.69 15.45 14.19
C GLY A 423 1.18 14.20 14.88
N LYS A 424 2.07 13.27 15.24
CA LYS A 424 1.72 12.00 15.93
C LYS A 424 2.62 11.79 17.14
N ALA A 425 2.04 11.30 18.24
CA ALA A 425 2.77 10.81 19.40
C ALA A 425 2.17 9.48 19.85
N GLU A 426 3.03 8.47 20.07
CA GLU A 426 2.64 7.11 20.45
C GLU A 426 3.53 6.62 21.60
N LEU A 427 2.92 6.09 22.66
CA LEU A 427 3.58 5.49 23.79
C LEU A 427 3.35 3.98 23.77
N HIS A 428 4.43 3.22 23.73
CA HIS A 428 4.43 1.77 23.98
C HIS A 428 4.72 1.56 25.46
N TYR A 429 3.89 0.77 26.14
CA TYR A 429 4.01 0.50 27.57
C TYR A 429 3.77 -0.99 27.87
N SER A 430 4.83 -1.68 28.32
CA SER A 430 4.81 -3.10 28.67
C SER A 430 5.03 -3.25 30.17
N PRO A 431 3.96 -3.07 30.99
CA PRO A 431 4.08 -3.06 32.48
C PRO A 431 4.45 -4.42 33.07
N ASN A 432 4.06 -5.51 32.42
CA ASN A 432 4.29 -6.87 32.87
C ASN A 432 4.18 -7.85 31.67
N PRO A 433 4.49 -9.16 31.81
CA PRO A 433 4.48 -10.11 30.70
C PRO A 433 3.12 -10.34 30.02
N HIS A 434 2.02 -9.93 30.67
CA HIS A 434 0.67 -10.18 30.21
C HIS A 434 0.07 -9.02 29.40
N HIS A 435 0.67 -7.83 29.44
CA HIS A 435 0.16 -6.62 28.84
C HIS A 435 1.24 -5.92 27.99
N ASP A 436 0.94 -5.69 26.72
CA ASP A 436 1.74 -4.87 25.82
C ASP A 436 0.83 -3.82 25.18
N MET A 437 0.85 -2.63 25.78
CA MET A 437 -0.08 -1.55 25.48
C MET A 437 0.53 -0.54 24.52
N ARG A 438 -0.30 -0.03 23.62
CA ARG A 438 0.00 1.15 22.80
C ARG A 438 -1.10 2.17 22.97
N MET A 439 -0.71 3.41 23.15
CA MET A 439 -1.63 4.53 23.24
C MET A 439 -1.05 5.73 22.52
N GLY A 440 -1.89 6.47 21.84
CA GLY A 440 -1.37 7.61 21.09
C GLY A 440 -2.44 8.54 20.58
N THR A 441 -1.94 9.61 19.98
CA THR A 441 -2.74 10.62 19.31
C THR A 441 -2.09 11.03 18.01
N ALA A 442 -2.93 11.35 17.02
CA ALA A 442 -2.51 11.97 15.78
C ALA A 442 -3.44 13.13 15.45
N TYR A 443 -2.88 14.21 14.97
CA TYR A 443 -3.63 15.34 14.41
C TYR A 443 -3.14 15.62 13.01
N THR A 444 -4.07 15.71 12.05
CA THR A 444 -3.80 16.01 10.66
C THR A 444 -4.59 17.22 10.21
N HIS A 445 -3.89 18.19 9.64
CA HIS A 445 -4.47 19.30 8.89
C HIS A 445 -4.43 18.93 7.40
N HIS A 446 -5.62 18.81 6.80
CA HIS A 446 -5.79 18.50 5.39
C HIS A 446 -6.13 19.77 4.59
N THR A 447 -5.58 19.86 3.39
CA THR A 447 -5.98 20.84 2.36
C THR A 447 -6.29 20.07 1.08
N PHE A 448 -7.53 20.10 0.64
CA PHE A 448 -7.97 19.48 -0.61
C PHE A 448 -8.15 20.55 -1.68
N SER A 449 -7.60 20.29 -2.86
CA SER A 449 -7.82 21.08 -4.08
C SER A 449 -8.47 20.15 -5.12
N PRO A 450 -9.79 19.95 -5.06
CA PRO A 450 -10.43 18.86 -5.82
C PRO A 450 -10.43 19.10 -7.33
N ASP A 451 -10.60 20.34 -7.78
CA ASP A 451 -10.64 20.66 -9.21
C ASP A 451 -10.43 22.15 -9.43
N VAL A 452 -9.25 22.54 -9.85
CA VAL A 452 -8.93 23.93 -10.17
C VAL A 452 -8.43 24.05 -11.60
N MET A 453 -9.18 24.82 -12.42
CA MET A 453 -8.81 25.16 -13.79
C MET A 453 -8.33 26.61 -13.86
N THR A 454 -7.18 26.82 -14.47
CA THR A 454 -6.63 28.16 -14.73
C THR A 454 -6.42 28.30 -16.24
N MET A 455 -7.08 29.31 -16.81
CA MET A 455 -6.92 29.69 -18.20
C MET A 455 -6.16 31.01 -18.22
N SER A 456 -5.04 31.07 -18.94
CA SER A 456 -4.30 32.31 -19.17
C SER A 456 -4.11 32.54 -20.66
N GLU A 457 -4.37 33.75 -21.09
CA GLU A 457 -4.20 34.20 -22.48
C GLU A 457 -3.37 35.47 -22.46
N THR A 458 -2.32 35.48 -23.26
CA THR A 458 -1.43 36.63 -23.43
C THR A 458 -1.46 37.04 -24.89
N GLN A 459 -1.85 38.26 -25.19
CA GLN A 459 -1.81 38.86 -26.51
C GLN A 459 -0.93 40.11 -26.49
N GLY A 460 0.25 40.01 -27.05
CA GLY A 460 1.24 41.09 -27.01
C GLY A 460 1.74 41.38 -25.59
N LYS A 461 1.25 42.46 -24.95
CA LYS A 461 1.57 42.83 -23.56
C LYS A 461 0.43 42.65 -22.58
N GLU A 462 -0.74 42.29 -23.10
CA GLU A 462 -1.92 42.07 -22.25
C GLU A 462 -1.99 40.62 -21.83
N GLU A 463 -2.12 40.38 -20.53
CA GLU A 463 -2.31 39.06 -19.94
C GLU A 463 -3.66 39.03 -19.24
N ASN A 464 -4.49 38.08 -19.64
CA ASN A 464 -5.77 37.78 -19.01
C ASN A 464 -5.69 36.38 -18.38
N THR A 465 -5.91 36.28 -17.07
CA THR A 465 -5.94 35.01 -16.36
C THR A 465 -7.28 34.84 -15.65
N GLN A 466 -7.95 33.73 -15.93
CA GLN A 466 -9.19 33.32 -15.29
C GLN A 466 -8.93 32.03 -14.48
N ARG A 467 -9.41 32.02 -13.25
CA ARG A 467 -9.42 30.83 -12.39
C ARG A 467 -10.86 30.37 -12.22
N LEU A 468 -11.12 29.11 -12.56
CA LEU A 468 -12.38 28.42 -12.40
C LEU A 468 -12.17 27.23 -11.47
N GLY A 469 -13.25 26.77 -10.81
CA GLY A 469 -13.22 25.62 -9.90
C GLY A 469 -13.55 26.03 -8.46
N GLU A 470 -13.63 25.02 -7.61
CA GLU A 470 -13.94 25.22 -6.19
C GLU A 470 -12.72 25.73 -5.41
N PRO A 471 -12.93 26.51 -4.34
CA PRO A 471 -11.85 26.89 -3.43
C PRO A 471 -11.31 25.66 -2.71
N ASP A 472 -10.09 25.79 -2.19
CA ASP A 472 -9.49 24.75 -1.38
C ASP A 472 -10.35 24.43 -0.16
N ILE A 473 -10.54 23.14 0.13
CA ILE A 473 -11.32 22.65 1.26
C ILE A 473 -10.35 22.30 2.39
N LEU A 474 -10.50 22.98 3.52
CA LEU A 474 -9.70 22.72 4.71
C LEU A 474 -10.43 21.76 5.64
N ALA A 475 -9.72 20.78 6.16
CA ALA A 475 -10.26 19.84 7.14
C ALA A 475 -9.25 19.50 8.24
N HIS A 476 -9.77 19.07 9.38
CA HIS A 476 -9.00 18.72 10.57
C HIS A 476 -9.42 17.35 11.04
N GLU A 477 -8.46 16.42 11.09
CA GLU A 477 -8.67 15.06 11.59
C GLU A 477 -7.89 14.89 12.90
N THR A 478 -8.54 14.30 13.92
CA THR A 478 -7.87 13.92 15.16
C THR A 478 -8.20 12.47 15.48
N GLN A 479 -7.18 11.72 15.88
CA GLN A 479 -7.29 10.33 16.30
C GLN A 479 -6.71 10.18 17.69
N LEU A 480 -7.44 9.47 18.57
CA LEU A 480 -7.02 9.05 19.90
C LEU A 480 -7.20 7.54 19.99
N TYR A 481 -6.17 6.80 20.33
CA TYR A 481 -6.27 5.35 20.40
C TYR A 481 -5.56 4.76 21.60
N VAL A 482 -6.08 3.62 22.01
CA VAL A 482 -5.49 2.72 22.99
C VAL A 482 -5.70 1.30 22.53
N GLU A 483 -4.69 0.49 22.64
CA GLU A 483 -4.76 -0.96 22.40
C GLU A 483 -3.91 -1.70 23.41
N ASP A 484 -4.31 -2.92 23.72
CA ASP A 484 -3.59 -3.82 24.62
C ASP A 484 -3.54 -5.23 24.02
N ASN A 485 -2.33 -5.73 23.84
CA ASN A 485 -2.09 -7.10 23.42
C ASN A 485 -1.86 -7.96 24.68
N MET A 486 -2.94 -8.59 25.14
CA MET A 486 -3.01 -9.32 26.39
C MET A 486 -2.68 -10.80 26.21
N THR A 487 -1.79 -11.32 27.01
CA THR A 487 -1.56 -12.77 27.19
C THR A 487 -2.37 -13.25 28.40
N LEU A 488 -3.60 -13.73 28.16
CA LEU A 488 -4.51 -14.17 29.22
C LEU A 488 -4.08 -15.52 29.80
N THR A 489 -3.62 -16.41 28.95
CA THR A 489 -2.98 -17.70 29.28
C THR A 489 -2.02 -18.06 28.16
N ASP A 490 -1.20 -19.08 28.32
CA ASP A 490 -0.30 -19.57 27.26
C ASP A 490 -1.09 -19.94 25.98
N ALA A 491 -2.31 -20.45 26.16
CA ALA A 491 -3.18 -20.82 25.03
C ALA A 491 -3.96 -19.64 24.45
N VAL A 492 -4.27 -18.59 25.24
CA VAL A 492 -5.20 -17.52 24.85
C VAL A 492 -4.51 -16.16 24.86
N LYS A 493 -4.41 -15.54 23.69
CA LYS A 493 -4.03 -14.14 23.54
C LYS A 493 -5.21 -13.33 22.99
N LEU A 494 -5.29 -12.08 23.43
CA LEU A 494 -6.33 -11.13 23.01
C LEU A 494 -5.68 -9.79 22.73
N ASN A 495 -5.89 -9.24 21.52
CA ASN A 495 -5.63 -7.84 21.24
C ASN A 495 -6.96 -7.09 21.22
N ALA A 496 -7.12 -6.13 22.12
CA ALA A 496 -8.30 -5.27 22.22
C ALA A 496 -7.87 -3.82 22.07
N GLY A 497 -8.50 -3.12 21.15
CA GLY A 497 -8.18 -1.74 20.86
C GLY A 497 -9.41 -0.89 20.62
N LEU A 498 -9.26 0.39 20.85
CA LEU A 498 -10.27 1.41 20.62
C LEU A 498 -9.61 2.61 19.98
N ASN A 499 -10.13 3.06 18.84
CA ASN A 499 -9.77 4.31 18.22
C ASN A 499 -10.97 5.27 18.28
N TYR A 500 -10.76 6.49 18.67
CA TYR A 500 -11.72 7.57 18.57
C TYR A 500 -11.21 8.59 17.56
N SER A 501 -11.93 8.70 16.44
CA SER A 501 -11.59 9.62 15.35
C SER A 501 -12.60 10.76 15.29
N THR A 502 -12.11 11.96 14.95
CA THR A 502 -12.94 13.13 14.67
C THR A 502 -12.50 13.78 13.36
N PHE A 503 -13.44 14.33 12.61
CA PHE A 503 -13.18 15.05 11.38
C PHE A 503 -14.05 16.30 11.29
N THR A 504 -13.41 17.45 11.06
CA THR A 504 -14.11 18.75 10.94
C THR A 504 -13.84 19.34 9.57
N VAL A 505 -14.89 19.66 8.82
CA VAL A 505 -14.80 20.21 7.46
C VAL A 505 -16.00 21.12 7.20
N GLY A 506 -15.80 22.32 6.63
CA GLY A 506 -16.89 23.21 6.25
C GLY A 506 -17.87 23.55 7.40
N GLY A 507 -17.42 23.53 8.67
CA GLY A 507 -18.27 23.73 9.85
C GLY A 507 -19.03 22.50 10.32
N LYS A 508 -18.93 21.36 9.62
CA LYS A 508 -19.47 20.07 10.05
C LYS A 508 -18.46 19.31 10.89
N PHE A 509 -18.96 18.61 11.93
CA PHE A 509 -18.17 17.80 12.82
C PHE A 509 -18.66 16.35 12.76
N TYR A 510 -17.76 15.45 12.37
CA TYR A 510 -17.97 14.00 12.36
C TYR A 510 -17.10 13.37 13.42
N HIS A 511 -17.57 12.27 14.00
CA HIS A 511 -16.80 11.48 14.94
C HIS A 511 -17.18 9.99 14.85
N ALA A 512 -16.25 9.11 15.19
CA ALA A 512 -16.49 7.67 15.27
C ALA A 512 -15.72 7.05 16.43
N LEU A 513 -16.30 6.01 17.00
CA LEU A 513 -15.65 5.16 17.99
C LEU A 513 -15.46 3.79 17.35
N GLU A 514 -14.21 3.39 17.14
CA GLU A 514 -13.81 2.26 16.32
C GLU A 514 -13.20 1.13 17.17
N PRO A 515 -14.02 0.20 17.70
CA PRO A 515 -13.53 -0.97 18.42
C PRO A 515 -12.85 -1.96 17.48
N ARG A 516 -11.75 -2.53 17.93
CA ARG A 516 -10.96 -3.56 17.28
C ARG A 516 -10.72 -4.71 18.26
N LEU A 517 -10.90 -5.92 17.79
CA LEU A 517 -10.68 -7.12 18.59
C LEU A 517 -10.05 -8.20 17.73
N SER A 518 -8.98 -8.80 18.22
CA SER A 518 -8.36 -9.97 17.60
C SER A 518 -7.96 -10.95 18.68
N SER A 519 -8.25 -12.22 18.50
CA SER A 519 -7.99 -13.27 19.49
C SER A 519 -7.32 -14.46 18.85
N ARG A 520 -6.51 -15.16 19.65
CA ARG A 520 -5.87 -16.43 19.30
C ARG A 520 -6.13 -17.45 20.41
N LEU A 521 -6.55 -18.65 19.98
CA LEU A 521 -6.61 -19.84 20.81
C LEU A 521 -5.62 -20.87 20.26
N LEU A 522 -4.56 -21.15 21.00
CA LEU A 522 -3.59 -22.20 20.69
C LEU A 522 -4.18 -23.56 21.08
N ILE A 523 -4.35 -24.44 20.12
CA ILE A 523 -4.89 -25.80 20.33
C ILE A 523 -3.74 -26.78 20.58
N THR A 524 -2.67 -26.65 19.81
CA THR A 524 -1.38 -27.33 20.00
C THR A 524 -0.27 -26.31 19.76
N ASP A 525 0.98 -26.65 20.00
CA ASP A 525 2.10 -25.74 19.73
C ASP A 525 2.17 -25.27 18.27
N ASP A 526 1.60 -26.04 17.34
CA ASP A 526 1.65 -25.83 15.89
C ASP A 526 0.30 -25.45 15.28
N LEU A 527 -0.81 -25.49 16.05
CA LEU A 527 -2.16 -25.21 15.56
C LEU A 527 -2.83 -24.14 16.41
N SER A 528 -3.29 -23.07 15.78
CA SER A 528 -4.11 -22.07 16.45
C SER A 528 -5.37 -21.73 15.64
N LEU A 529 -6.41 -21.34 16.39
CA LEU A 529 -7.61 -20.71 15.86
C LEU A 529 -7.55 -19.23 16.19
N LYS A 530 -7.94 -18.40 15.23
CA LYS A 530 -8.00 -16.95 15.40
C LYS A 530 -9.36 -16.41 14.98
N ALA A 531 -9.79 -15.34 15.64
CA ALA A 531 -10.96 -14.59 15.24
C ALA A 531 -10.71 -13.09 15.43
N GLY A 532 -11.31 -12.28 14.56
CA GLY A 532 -11.15 -10.84 14.59
C GLY A 532 -12.42 -10.11 14.22
N TYR A 533 -12.60 -8.93 14.82
CA TYR A 533 -13.63 -7.97 14.50
C TYR A 533 -13.02 -6.58 14.42
N ALA A 534 -13.46 -5.80 13.43
CA ALA A 534 -13.11 -4.38 13.33
C ALA A 534 -14.31 -3.56 12.83
N TYR A 535 -14.52 -2.43 13.48
CA TYR A 535 -15.31 -1.32 12.96
C TYR A 535 -14.36 -0.22 12.51
N MET A 536 -14.56 0.30 11.31
CA MET A 536 -13.62 1.21 10.64
C MET A 536 -14.38 2.36 9.99
N THR A 537 -13.79 3.55 9.99
CA THR A 537 -14.36 4.78 9.40
C THR A 537 -13.35 5.43 8.47
N GLN A 538 -13.83 5.98 7.36
CA GLN A 538 -13.02 6.71 6.38
C GLN A 538 -13.66 8.06 6.06
N TYR A 539 -12.84 9.14 6.10
CA TYR A 539 -13.27 10.52 5.85
C TYR A 539 -12.74 11.10 4.54
N VAL A 540 -11.77 10.42 3.93
CA VAL A 540 -11.08 10.87 2.71
C VAL A 540 -11.25 9.81 1.63
N HIS A 541 -11.84 10.19 0.49
CA HIS A 541 -12.27 9.28 -0.58
C HIS A 541 -11.53 9.55 -1.87
N LEU A 542 -11.37 8.52 -2.72
CA LEU A 542 -10.88 8.66 -4.09
C LEU A 542 -12.03 8.38 -5.06
N LEU A 543 -12.42 9.39 -5.80
CA LEU A 543 -13.41 9.23 -6.85
C LEU A 543 -12.75 8.67 -8.11
N SER A 544 -13.04 7.41 -8.45
CA SER A 544 -12.48 6.72 -9.61
C SER A 544 -13.58 6.21 -10.54
N ASN A 545 -13.42 6.46 -11.84
CA ASN A 545 -14.37 6.02 -12.88
C ASN A 545 -14.02 4.66 -13.48
N SER A 546 -12.79 4.20 -13.31
CA SER A 546 -12.27 3.01 -13.98
C SER A 546 -11.72 2.00 -12.99
N SER A 547 -11.58 0.75 -13.43
CA SER A 547 -10.84 -0.28 -12.70
C SER A 547 -9.31 -0.11 -12.84
N ILE A 548 -8.86 0.84 -13.65
CA ILE A 548 -7.47 1.28 -13.74
C ILE A 548 -7.41 2.58 -12.92
N SER A 549 -6.55 2.63 -11.92
CA SER A 549 -6.30 3.87 -11.17
C SER A 549 -5.69 4.90 -12.11
N LEU A 550 -6.51 5.82 -12.58
CA LEU A 550 -6.06 6.90 -13.44
C LEU A 550 -5.59 8.07 -12.57
N PRO A 551 -4.58 8.83 -12.98
CA PRO A 551 -4.20 10.03 -12.26
C PRO A 551 -5.25 11.15 -12.30
N THR A 552 -6.33 10.99 -13.06
CA THR A 552 -7.53 11.84 -13.02
C THR A 552 -8.46 11.56 -11.85
N ASP A 553 -8.20 10.51 -11.07
CA ASP A 553 -8.98 10.20 -9.87
C ASP A 553 -8.77 11.32 -8.83
N LEU A 554 -9.88 11.77 -8.22
CA LEU A 554 -9.88 12.91 -7.30
C LEU A 554 -9.93 12.48 -5.84
N TRP A 555 -9.02 13.00 -5.03
CA TRP A 555 -9.10 12.91 -3.58
C TRP A 555 -10.00 14.00 -3.02
N VAL A 556 -11.06 13.59 -2.33
CA VAL A 556 -12.09 14.48 -1.78
C VAL A 556 -12.41 14.13 -0.32
N PRO A 557 -12.75 15.11 0.51
CA PRO A 557 -13.20 14.86 1.88
C PRO A 557 -14.69 14.53 1.94
N VAL A 558 -15.15 14.03 3.09
CA VAL A 558 -16.55 14.13 3.49
C VAL A 558 -16.98 15.58 3.51
N THR A 559 -18.28 15.82 3.27
CA THR A 559 -18.88 17.17 3.29
C THR A 559 -20.22 17.12 4.05
N GLU A 560 -21.03 18.17 3.96
CA GLU A 560 -22.38 18.12 4.50
C GLU A 560 -23.27 17.07 3.82
N THR A 561 -23.07 16.88 2.51
CA THR A 561 -23.87 15.96 1.67
C THR A 561 -23.21 14.60 1.49
N ILE A 562 -21.91 14.50 1.60
CA ILE A 562 -21.12 13.26 1.48
C ILE A 562 -20.72 12.79 2.88
N LEU A 563 -21.32 11.70 3.32
CA LEU A 563 -21.14 11.16 4.67
C LEU A 563 -19.88 10.29 4.76
N PRO A 564 -19.30 10.12 5.97
CA PRO A 564 -18.22 9.16 6.19
C PRO A 564 -18.60 7.74 5.76
N GLU A 565 -17.66 7.04 5.14
CA GLU A 565 -17.79 5.62 4.87
C GLU A 565 -17.50 4.83 6.15
N HIS A 566 -18.21 3.72 6.31
CA HIS A 566 -18.03 2.81 7.44
C HIS A 566 -17.91 1.38 7.00
N SER A 567 -17.18 0.57 7.78
CA SER A 567 -17.06 -0.86 7.52
C SER A 567 -17.10 -1.66 8.80
N HIS A 568 -17.89 -2.73 8.82
CA HIS A 568 -17.84 -3.80 9.81
C HIS A 568 -17.24 -5.03 9.16
N GLN A 569 -16.18 -5.56 9.76
CA GLN A 569 -15.55 -6.79 9.28
C GLN A 569 -15.42 -7.81 10.42
N VAL A 570 -15.83 -9.05 10.13
CA VAL A 570 -15.58 -10.23 10.98
C VAL A 570 -14.76 -11.21 10.19
N ALA A 571 -13.80 -11.84 10.84
CA ALA A 571 -13.02 -12.91 10.23
C ALA A 571 -12.70 -14.01 11.26
N ALA A 572 -12.58 -15.25 10.81
CA ALA A 572 -12.13 -16.38 11.61
C ALA A 572 -11.28 -17.31 10.76
N GLY A 573 -10.29 -17.97 11.37
CA GLY A 573 -9.38 -18.83 10.63
C GLY A 573 -8.58 -19.77 11.52
N ALA A 574 -7.94 -20.74 10.85
CA ALA A 574 -7.02 -21.72 11.42
C ALA A 574 -5.64 -21.54 10.80
N TYR A 575 -4.62 -21.63 11.63
CA TYR A 575 -3.20 -21.53 11.26
C TYR A 575 -2.46 -22.74 11.78
N TYR A 576 -1.76 -23.41 10.90
CA TYR A 576 -1.03 -24.63 11.20
C TYR A 576 0.38 -24.56 10.64
N GLU A 577 1.37 -24.77 11.49
CA GLU A 577 2.78 -24.85 11.14
C GLU A 577 3.19 -26.32 11.05
N ILE A 578 3.70 -26.73 9.91
CA ILE A 578 4.34 -28.03 9.73
C ILE A 578 5.84 -27.79 9.86
N ASP A 579 6.38 -28.16 11.01
CA ASP A 579 7.78 -27.89 11.38
C ASP A 579 8.76 -28.25 10.26
N GLY A 580 9.61 -27.30 9.88
CA GLY A 580 10.60 -27.42 8.82
C GLY A 580 10.05 -27.58 7.40
N LEU A 581 8.72 -27.62 7.20
CA LEU A 581 8.12 -27.84 5.88
C LEU A 581 7.37 -26.62 5.34
N CYS A 582 6.27 -26.20 5.98
CA CYS A 582 5.47 -25.09 5.50
C CYS A 582 4.46 -24.61 6.54
N ASP A 583 3.99 -23.35 6.36
CA ASP A 583 2.90 -22.73 7.09
C ASP A 583 1.62 -22.81 6.28
N LEU A 584 0.54 -23.24 6.91
CA LEU A 584 -0.80 -23.33 6.32
C LEU A 584 -1.73 -22.36 7.01
N SER A 585 -2.59 -21.68 6.25
CA SER A 585 -3.69 -20.89 6.80
C SER A 585 -4.97 -21.05 5.99
N ALA A 586 -6.10 -21.03 6.71
CA ALA A 586 -7.43 -21.01 6.13
C ALA A 586 -8.25 -19.94 6.88
N GLU A 587 -8.75 -18.93 6.18
CA GLU A 587 -9.47 -17.80 6.75
C GLU A 587 -10.82 -17.60 6.03
N GLY A 588 -11.90 -17.38 6.79
CA GLY A 588 -13.17 -16.93 6.27
C GLY A 588 -13.47 -15.51 6.77
N TYR A 589 -14.07 -14.67 5.92
CA TYR A 589 -14.44 -13.31 6.30
C TYR A 589 -15.82 -12.90 5.78
N TYR A 590 -16.43 -11.94 6.47
CA TYR A 590 -17.59 -11.18 6.04
C TYR A 590 -17.35 -9.70 6.34
N LYS A 591 -17.60 -8.83 5.35
CA LYS A 591 -17.44 -7.38 5.42
C LYS A 591 -18.72 -6.71 4.93
N HIS A 592 -19.24 -5.76 5.70
CA HIS A 592 -20.33 -4.86 5.31
C HIS A 592 -19.80 -3.43 5.31
N MET A 593 -20.12 -2.68 4.26
CA MET A 593 -19.67 -1.31 4.04
C MET A 593 -20.89 -0.42 3.79
N SER A 594 -20.86 0.79 4.34
CA SER A 594 -21.95 1.77 4.23
C SER A 594 -21.43 3.11 3.74
N ASN A 595 -22.27 3.85 3.02
CA ASN A 595 -21.99 5.16 2.43
C ASN A 595 -20.88 5.14 1.35
N LEU A 596 -20.62 4.01 0.72
CA LEU A 596 -19.65 3.90 -0.36
C LEU A 596 -19.98 4.85 -1.50
N LEU A 597 -18.95 5.51 -2.05
CA LEU A 597 -19.09 6.45 -3.14
C LEU A 597 -18.91 5.79 -4.50
N GLU A 598 -19.76 6.13 -5.45
CA GLU A 598 -19.61 5.76 -6.86
C GLU A 598 -20.16 6.86 -7.77
N TYR A 599 -19.58 7.05 -8.95
CA TYR A 599 -20.11 7.97 -9.94
C TYR A 599 -21.49 7.52 -10.42
N ARG A 600 -22.39 8.51 -10.55
CA ARG A 600 -23.71 8.31 -11.17
C ARG A 600 -23.54 7.86 -12.62
N GLU A 601 -24.58 7.23 -13.17
CA GLU A 601 -24.58 6.81 -14.56
C GLU A 601 -24.45 8.00 -15.49
N GLY A 602 -23.61 7.88 -16.52
CA GLY A 602 -23.35 8.93 -17.49
C GLY A 602 -22.49 10.11 -17.00
N THR A 603 -22.02 10.08 -15.75
CA THR A 603 -21.14 11.12 -15.22
C THR A 603 -19.69 10.67 -15.13
N SER A 604 -18.77 11.62 -15.26
CA SER A 604 -17.35 11.43 -15.07
C SER A 604 -16.71 12.70 -14.51
N PHE A 605 -15.46 12.63 -14.14
CA PHE A 605 -14.67 13.79 -13.77
C PHE A 605 -14.74 14.93 -14.80
N MET A 606 -14.68 14.60 -16.11
CA MET A 606 -14.66 15.57 -17.21
C MET A 606 -16.05 16.03 -17.67
N THR A 607 -17.14 15.46 -17.19
CA THR A 607 -18.49 15.77 -17.67
C THR A 607 -19.12 16.93 -16.90
N GLY A 608 -19.58 17.96 -17.64
CA GLY A 608 -20.46 19.01 -17.15
C GLY A 608 -19.80 20.07 -16.28
N THR A 609 -20.60 21.06 -15.88
CA THR A 609 -20.22 22.22 -15.05
C THR A 609 -20.65 22.08 -13.59
N THR A 610 -21.20 20.92 -13.21
CA THR A 610 -21.68 20.63 -11.86
C THR A 610 -20.51 20.30 -10.90
N THR A 611 -20.73 20.53 -9.61
CA THR A 611 -19.74 20.18 -8.58
C THR A 611 -19.49 18.67 -8.53
N TRP A 612 -18.36 18.24 -8.02
CA TRP A 612 -18.05 16.82 -7.90
C TRP A 612 -19.06 16.08 -7.01
N GLN A 613 -19.65 16.75 -6.01
CA GLN A 613 -20.65 16.18 -5.10
C GLN A 613 -21.92 15.75 -5.84
N ASP A 614 -22.33 16.49 -6.87
CA ASP A 614 -23.53 16.19 -7.67
C ASP A 614 -23.33 14.99 -8.60
N LYS A 615 -22.07 14.65 -8.89
CA LYS A 615 -21.69 13.56 -9.81
C LYS A 615 -21.67 12.19 -9.17
N VAL A 616 -21.74 12.11 -7.83
CA VAL A 616 -21.60 10.86 -7.06
C VAL A 616 -22.89 10.45 -6.36
N ALA A 617 -22.97 9.19 -6.03
CA ALA A 617 -24.03 8.60 -5.21
C ALA A 617 -23.42 7.81 -4.07
N MET A 618 -24.16 7.73 -2.94
CA MET A 618 -23.79 6.94 -1.78
C MET A 618 -24.64 5.67 -1.70
N GLY A 619 -24.01 4.54 -1.41
CA GLY A 619 -24.67 3.25 -1.30
C GLY A 619 -24.00 2.32 -0.30
N ASP A 620 -24.46 1.09 -0.29
CA ASP A 620 -23.95 0.05 0.59
C ASP A 620 -23.24 -1.05 -0.21
N GLY A 621 -22.37 -1.80 0.46
CA GLY A 621 -21.69 -2.92 -0.14
C GLY A 621 -21.44 -4.04 0.86
N TRP A 622 -21.28 -5.25 0.35
CA TRP A 622 -20.87 -6.39 1.17
C TRP A 622 -19.94 -7.31 0.40
N SER A 623 -19.02 -7.90 1.14
CA SER A 623 -18.06 -8.87 0.60
C SER A 623 -17.88 -10.02 1.58
N TYR A 624 -17.71 -11.22 1.06
CA TYR A 624 -17.39 -12.40 1.84
C TYR A 624 -16.53 -13.37 1.03
N GLY A 625 -15.74 -14.17 1.73
CA GLY A 625 -14.85 -15.10 1.05
C GLY A 625 -14.15 -16.08 1.97
N LEU A 626 -13.47 -17.03 1.32
CA LEU A 626 -12.57 -18.02 1.91
C LEU A 626 -11.19 -17.85 1.29
N GLU A 627 -10.18 -17.77 2.13
CA GLU A 627 -8.78 -17.61 1.78
C GLU A 627 -7.98 -18.82 2.27
N LEU A 628 -7.20 -19.44 1.39
CA LEU A 628 -6.31 -20.55 1.73
C LEU A 628 -4.89 -20.18 1.32
N MET A 629 -3.92 -20.46 2.16
CA MET A 629 -2.51 -20.26 1.86
C MET A 629 -1.66 -21.42 2.38
N ALA A 630 -0.73 -21.84 1.55
CA ALA A 630 0.38 -22.69 1.94
C ALA A 630 1.67 -22.00 1.55
N GLN A 631 2.54 -21.69 2.53
CA GLN A 631 3.78 -20.95 2.33
C GLN A 631 4.98 -21.73 2.86
N ARG A 632 6.05 -21.75 2.09
CA ARG A 632 7.36 -22.24 2.50
C ARG A 632 8.39 -21.13 2.37
N SER A 633 8.95 -20.71 3.49
CA SER A 633 9.89 -19.58 3.55
C SER A 633 11.35 -19.99 3.70
N ILE A 634 11.63 -21.27 3.93
CA ILE A 634 12.94 -21.80 4.30
C ILE A 634 13.39 -22.89 3.32
N GLY A 635 14.70 -22.98 3.08
CA GLY A 635 15.33 -24.00 2.25
C GLY A 635 15.63 -23.55 0.83
N GLN A 636 16.07 -24.48 -0.02
CA GLN A 636 16.37 -24.22 -1.43
C GLN A 636 15.13 -23.95 -2.28
N PHE A 637 14.01 -24.55 -1.90
CA PHE A 637 12.71 -24.33 -2.54
C PHE A 637 11.84 -23.49 -1.60
N THR A 638 11.46 -22.30 -2.05
CA THR A 638 10.59 -21.36 -1.31
C THR A 638 9.46 -20.90 -2.21
N GLY A 639 8.39 -20.43 -1.62
CA GLY A 639 7.24 -19.91 -2.36
C GLY A 639 5.92 -20.13 -1.64
N TRP A 640 4.82 -19.92 -2.34
CA TRP A 640 3.47 -20.09 -1.77
C TRP A 640 2.46 -20.47 -2.83
N VAL A 641 1.40 -21.09 -2.36
CA VAL A 641 0.14 -21.31 -3.10
C VAL A 641 -0.94 -20.56 -2.34
N ALA A 642 -1.61 -19.66 -3.02
CA ALA A 642 -2.71 -18.86 -2.49
C ALA A 642 -3.96 -19.12 -3.30
N TYR A 643 -5.09 -19.30 -2.61
CA TYR A 643 -6.40 -19.43 -3.22
C TYR A 643 -7.41 -18.55 -2.50
N THR A 644 -8.20 -17.81 -3.27
CA THR A 644 -9.31 -16.99 -2.76
C THR A 644 -10.59 -17.35 -3.51
N TRP A 645 -11.63 -17.66 -2.76
CA TRP A 645 -13.00 -17.63 -3.23
C TRP A 645 -13.72 -16.45 -2.60
N SER A 646 -14.33 -15.56 -3.41
CA SER A 646 -14.97 -14.36 -2.87
C SER A 646 -16.17 -13.90 -3.68
N LYS A 647 -17.00 -13.06 -3.08
CA LYS A 647 -18.09 -12.35 -3.73
C LYS A 647 -18.21 -10.94 -3.17
N THR A 648 -18.25 -9.95 -4.07
CA THR A 648 -18.39 -8.54 -3.72
C THR A 648 -19.55 -7.91 -4.47
N MET A 649 -20.48 -7.31 -3.72
CA MET A 649 -21.70 -6.68 -4.22
C MET A 649 -21.78 -5.23 -3.79
N ARG A 650 -22.51 -4.41 -4.56
CA ARG A 650 -22.83 -3.00 -4.28
C ARG A 650 -24.34 -2.80 -4.47
N GLN A 651 -24.93 -1.87 -3.72
CA GLN A 651 -26.32 -1.46 -3.87
C GLN A 651 -26.48 0.04 -3.56
N PHE A 652 -27.18 0.76 -4.43
CA PHE A 652 -27.44 2.18 -4.31
C PHE A 652 -28.95 2.39 -4.52
N ASP A 653 -29.71 2.39 -3.45
CA ASP A 653 -31.18 2.41 -3.44
C ASP A 653 -31.78 3.56 -2.63
N ARG A 654 -30.94 4.43 -2.05
CA ARG A 654 -31.38 5.57 -1.26
C ARG A 654 -31.91 6.69 -2.15
N GLU A 655 -32.94 7.41 -1.69
CA GLU A 655 -33.48 8.58 -2.39
C GLU A 655 -32.37 9.59 -2.73
N GLY A 656 -32.32 10.04 -3.98
CA GLY A 656 -31.27 10.92 -4.48
C GLY A 656 -29.91 10.23 -4.77
N HIS A 657 -29.75 8.95 -4.46
CA HIS A 657 -28.51 8.18 -4.65
C HIS A 657 -28.72 6.85 -5.37
N VAL A 658 -29.71 6.79 -6.28
CA VAL A 658 -30.05 5.55 -6.98
C VAL A 658 -29.09 5.31 -8.14
N ILE A 659 -28.51 4.10 -8.18
CA ILE A 659 -27.74 3.54 -9.30
C ILE A 659 -28.32 2.15 -9.59
N ASN A 660 -28.35 1.72 -10.86
CA ASN A 660 -28.85 0.42 -11.29
C ASN A 660 -30.32 0.16 -10.84
N GLU A 661 -31.14 1.20 -10.82
CA GLU A 661 -32.54 1.15 -10.34
C GLU A 661 -32.70 0.65 -8.90
N GLY A 662 -31.68 0.86 -8.06
CA GLY A 662 -31.64 0.37 -6.68
C GLY A 662 -31.37 -1.14 -6.54
N ARG A 663 -31.18 -1.87 -7.64
CA ARG A 663 -30.88 -3.31 -7.61
C ARG A 663 -29.42 -3.56 -7.29
N PRO A 664 -29.08 -4.60 -6.49
CA PRO A 664 -27.71 -5.00 -6.23
C PRO A 664 -26.99 -5.41 -7.51
N PHE A 665 -25.70 -5.08 -7.62
CA PHE A 665 -24.84 -5.47 -8.73
C PHE A 665 -23.43 -5.87 -8.25
N HIS A 666 -22.69 -6.61 -9.07
CA HIS A 666 -21.31 -6.98 -8.77
C HIS A 666 -20.38 -5.76 -8.81
N ALA A 667 -19.45 -5.67 -7.88
CA ALA A 667 -18.34 -4.73 -8.02
C ALA A 667 -17.54 -5.02 -9.31
N LYS A 668 -16.97 -4.00 -9.94
CA LYS A 668 -16.18 -4.16 -11.19
C LYS A 668 -15.05 -5.18 -11.04
N TYR A 669 -14.43 -5.22 -9.87
CA TYR A 669 -13.32 -6.08 -9.52
C TYR A 669 -13.74 -7.39 -8.82
N ASP A 670 -15.03 -7.73 -8.81
CA ASP A 670 -15.49 -9.02 -8.26
C ASP A 670 -14.91 -10.17 -9.07
N ARG A 671 -14.07 -10.97 -8.42
CA ARG A 671 -13.52 -12.22 -8.96
C ARG A 671 -13.93 -13.38 -8.08
N ARG A 672 -14.54 -14.39 -8.70
CA ARG A 672 -15.08 -15.54 -7.95
C ARG A 672 -13.97 -16.47 -7.44
N HIS A 673 -12.97 -16.72 -8.24
CA HIS A 673 -11.82 -17.55 -7.94
C HIS A 673 -10.55 -16.80 -8.31
N ASP A 674 -9.57 -16.88 -7.44
CA ASP A 674 -8.23 -16.33 -7.65
C ASP A 674 -7.21 -17.33 -7.10
N ILE A 675 -6.27 -17.77 -7.93
CA ILE A 675 -5.24 -18.75 -7.61
C ILE A 675 -3.89 -18.16 -7.99
N ASN A 676 -2.98 -18.13 -7.05
CA ASN A 676 -1.62 -17.66 -7.26
C ASN A 676 -0.62 -18.70 -6.77
N ILE A 677 0.29 -19.08 -7.63
CA ILE A 677 1.37 -20.04 -7.32
C ILE A 677 2.69 -19.34 -7.60
N THR A 678 3.49 -19.17 -6.58
CA THR A 678 4.85 -18.62 -6.69
C THR A 678 5.84 -19.65 -6.19
N ALA A 679 6.85 -19.93 -7.00
CA ALA A 679 7.90 -20.89 -6.70
C ALA A 679 9.27 -20.31 -7.03
N ASN A 680 10.17 -20.41 -6.07
CA ASN A 680 11.56 -20.01 -6.21
C ASN A 680 12.46 -21.18 -5.85
N TYR A 681 13.46 -21.46 -6.66
CA TYR A 681 14.39 -22.55 -6.45
C TYR A 681 15.84 -22.07 -6.56
N LYS A 682 16.56 -22.11 -5.46
CA LYS A 682 17.98 -21.80 -5.41
C LYS A 682 18.78 -23.04 -5.86
N PHE A 683 19.03 -23.10 -7.18
CA PHE A 683 19.79 -24.21 -7.79
C PHE A 683 21.23 -24.25 -7.26
N SER A 684 21.84 -23.09 -7.06
CA SER A 684 23.17 -22.92 -6.48
C SER A 684 23.34 -21.46 -6.01
N ASP A 685 24.46 -21.14 -5.37
CA ASP A 685 24.80 -19.73 -5.03
C ASP A 685 25.00 -18.83 -6.26
N ARG A 686 24.96 -19.40 -7.45
CA ARG A 686 25.14 -18.68 -8.71
C ARG A 686 23.88 -18.59 -9.55
N ILE A 687 22.89 -19.43 -9.30
CA ILE A 687 21.69 -19.55 -10.15
C ILE A 687 20.47 -19.73 -9.28
N ASP A 688 19.51 -18.82 -9.43
CA ASP A 688 18.17 -18.89 -8.86
C ASP A 688 17.15 -18.94 -10.00
N LEU A 689 16.14 -19.79 -9.85
CA LEU A 689 15.01 -19.91 -10.75
C LEU A 689 13.76 -19.40 -10.04
N SER A 690 12.90 -18.71 -10.76
CA SER A 690 11.61 -18.26 -10.25
C SER A 690 10.49 -18.48 -11.27
N ALA A 691 9.31 -18.79 -10.76
CA ALA A 691 8.10 -18.94 -11.56
C ALA A 691 6.89 -18.42 -10.78
N THR A 692 5.99 -17.72 -11.46
CA THR A 692 4.71 -17.29 -10.89
C THR A 692 3.60 -17.61 -11.89
N TRP A 693 2.61 -18.38 -11.45
CA TRP A 693 1.40 -18.64 -12.22
C TRP A 693 0.20 -18.04 -11.50
N VAL A 694 -0.60 -17.31 -12.28
CA VAL A 694 -1.80 -16.63 -11.81
C VAL A 694 -2.98 -17.09 -12.62
N TYR A 695 -4.08 -17.39 -11.94
CA TYR A 695 -5.39 -17.61 -12.55
C TYR A 695 -6.45 -16.87 -11.75
N ALA A 696 -7.29 -16.08 -12.42
CA ALA A 696 -8.42 -15.41 -11.79
C ALA A 696 -9.64 -15.43 -12.73
N THR A 697 -10.83 -15.54 -12.14
CA THR A 697 -12.08 -15.29 -12.86
C THR A 697 -12.06 -13.84 -13.37
N GLY A 698 -12.56 -13.60 -14.57
CA GLY A 698 -12.56 -12.27 -15.19
C GLY A 698 -13.31 -11.22 -14.35
N ASN A 699 -12.90 -9.97 -14.47
CA ASN A 699 -13.57 -8.82 -13.88
C ASN A 699 -14.97 -8.61 -14.46
N CYS A 700 -15.82 -7.87 -13.76
CA CYS A 700 -17.13 -7.48 -14.25
C CYS A 700 -17.06 -6.13 -14.98
N GLY A 701 -17.88 -5.96 -16.00
CA GLY A 701 -18.04 -4.70 -16.73
C GLY A 701 -19.47 -4.52 -17.22
N THR A 702 -19.84 -3.29 -17.56
CA THR A 702 -21.15 -2.99 -18.14
C THR A 702 -21.05 -3.11 -19.65
N LEU A 703 -21.86 -4.00 -20.21
CA LEU A 703 -22.02 -4.16 -21.65
C LEU A 703 -23.42 -3.68 -22.05
N TYR A 704 -23.47 -2.72 -22.97
CA TYR A 704 -24.74 -2.26 -23.55
C TYR A 704 -25.36 -3.37 -24.41
N THR A 705 -26.60 -3.68 -24.13
CA THR A 705 -27.35 -4.76 -24.82
C THR A 705 -28.19 -4.24 -25.96
N HIS A 706 -28.62 -2.98 -25.89
CA HIS A 706 -29.45 -2.29 -26.91
C HIS A 706 -28.90 -0.90 -27.12
N TYR A 707 -29.10 -0.39 -28.33
CA TYR A 707 -28.78 0.97 -28.73
C TYR A 707 -30.01 1.60 -29.35
N TYR A 708 -30.34 2.81 -28.92
CA TYR A 708 -31.40 3.62 -29.43
C TYR A 708 -30.78 4.81 -30.18
N GLU A 709 -31.21 5.07 -31.40
CA GLU A 709 -30.86 6.27 -32.12
C GLU A 709 -31.67 7.44 -31.58
N GLU A 710 -31.00 8.47 -31.14
CA GLU A 710 -31.62 9.72 -30.74
C GLU A 710 -32.04 10.45 -31.98
N GLN A 711 -33.30 10.88 -32.06
CA GLN A 711 -33.75 11.71 -33.18
C GLN A 711 -33.08 13.09 -33.10
N PRO A 712 -32.45 13.57 -34.19
CA PRO A 712 -31.82 14.87 -34.18
C PRO A 712 -32.86 15.97 -33.87
N HIS A 713 -32.54 16.81 -32.90
CA HIS A 713 -33.42 17.92 -32.49
C HIS A 713 -33.45 19.05 -33.53
N THR A 714 -32.48 19.11 -34.43
CA THR A 714 -32.38 20.03 -35.56
C THR A 714 -31.88 19.30 -36.80
N PRO A 715 -32.23 19.77 -38.04
CA PRO A 715 -31.77 19.11 -39.27
C PRO A 715 -30.25 18.97 -39.42
N ASP A 716 -29.48 19.81 -38.73
CA ASP A 716 -28.00 19.85 -38.78
C ASP A 716 -27.32 19.15 -37.56
N SER A 717 -28.10 18.57 -36.62
CA SER A 717 -27.54 17.82 -35.50
C SER A 717 -27.37 16.35 -35.90
N TYR A 718 -26.20 15.81 -35.54
CA TYR A 718 -25.97 14.37 -35.68
C TYR A 718 -26.83 13.61 -34.66
N ALA A 719 -27.48 12.53 -35.10
CA ALA A 719 -28.19 11.61 -34.23
C ALA A 719 -27.19 10.95 -33.25
N GLY A 720 -27.42 11.15 -31.96
CA GLY A 720 -26.67 10.45 -30.91
C GLY A 720 -27.13 8.99 -30.80
N THR A 721 -26.29 8.11 -30.34
CA THR A 721 -26.68 6.74 -30.01
C THR A 721 -26.67 6.57 -28.50
N LEU A 722 -27.80 6.24 -27.90
CA LEU A 722 -27.99 5.96 -26.49
C LEU A 722 -27.85 4.45 -26.25
N GLY A 723 -26.85 4.04 -25.49
CA GLY A 723 -26.67 2.65 -25.08
C GLY A 723 -27.53 2.31 -23.85
N TYR A 724 -28.24 1.18 -23.90
CA TYR A 724 -29.04 0.64 -22.80
C TYR A 724 -28.43 -0.64 -22.26
N PHE A 725 -28.42 -0.79 -20.94
CA PHE A 725 -28.05 -2.01 -20.22
C PHE A 725 -29.10 -2.30 -19.13
N GLU A 726 -29.41 -3.57 -18.92
CA GLU A 726 -30.40 -3.98 -17.93
C GLU A 726 -29.85 -3.92 -16.49
N ASN A 727 -28.58 -4.29 -16.32
CA ASN A 727 -27.91 -4.28 -15.04
C ASN A 727 -26.48 -3.74 -15.19
N ARG A 728 -26.04 -2.96 -14.22
CA ARG A 728 -24.66 -2.50 -14.13
C ARG A 728 -23.73 -3.70 -13.86
N ASN A 729 -22.53 -3.70 -14.49
CA ASN A 729 -21.56 -4.78 -14.42
C ASN A 729 -22.15 -6.16 -14.77
N ASN A 730 -23.01 -6.19 -15.79
CA ASN A 730 -23.79 -7.35 -16.27
C ASN A 730 -22.96 -8.37 -17.04
N TYR A 731 -21.75 -8.04 -17.43
CA TYR A 731 -20.87 -8.90 -18.22
C TYR A 731 -19.59 -9.23 -17.43
N ARG A 732 -19.20 -10.50 -17.44
CA ARG A 732 -17.95 -10.97 -16.87
C ARG A 732 -16.96 -11.24 -18.00
N LEU A 733 -15.78 -10.62 -17.92
CA LEU A 733 -14.69 -10.83 -18.87
C LEU A 733 -14.22 -12.30 -18.85
N GLU A 734 -13.51 -12.70 -19.89
CA GLU A 734 -12.81 -14.00 -19.94
C GLU A 734 -11.87 -14.15 -18.72
N PRO A 735 -11.63 -15.38 -18.27
CA PRO A 735 -10.69 -15.63 -17.18
C PRO A 735 -9.30 -15.07 -17.50
N TYR A 736 -8.69 -14.46 -16.50
CA TYR A 736 -7.32 -13.98 -16.54
C TYR A 736 -6.36 -15.10 -16.11
N HIS A 737 -5.35 -15.39 -16.90
CA HIS A 737 -4.28 -16.29 -16.47
C HIS A 737 -2.96 -15.98 -17.16
N ARG A 738 -1.84 -16.25 -16.45
CA ARG A 738 -0.50 -15.89 -16.88
C ARG A 738 0.55 -16.75 -16.19
N LEU A 739 1.64 -17.04 -16.90
CA LEU A 739 2.85 -17.63 -16.35
C LEU A 739 4.01 -16.68 -16.56
N ASP A 740 4.71 -16.34 -15.49
CA ASP A 740 5.92 -15.54 -15.50
C ASP A 740 7.10 -16.41 -15.06
N LEU A 741 8.22 -16.31 -15.76
CA LEU A 741 9.42 -17.07 -15.48
C LEU A 741 10.62 -16.14 -15.31
N GLY A 742 11.53 -16.51 -14.42
CA GLY A 742 12.76 -15.74 -14.17
C GLY A 742 13.95 -16.63 -13.86
N ILE A 743 15.12 -16.17 -14.25
CA ILE A 743 16.40 -16.78 -13.89
C ILE A 743 17.39 -15.67 -13.53
N ASN A 744 18.05 -15.83 -12.39
CA ASN A 744 19.13 -14.95 -11.93
C ASN A 744 20.46 -15.66 -11.99
N PHE A 745 21.47 -14.97 -12.56
CA PHE A 745 22.86 -15.41 -12.56
C PHE A 745 23.67 -14.49 -11.64
N HIS A 746 24.21 -15.04 -10.56
CA HIS A 746 25.01 -14.32 -9.59
C HIS A 746 26.50 -14.62 -9.79
N LYS A 747 27.34 -13.59 -9.71
CA LYS A 747 28.78 -13.74 -9.72
C LYS A 747 29.41 -12.84 -8.67
N GLN A 748 30.04 -13.45 -7.68
CA GLN A 748 30.89 -12.75 -6.72
C GLN A 748 32.32 -12.67 -7.25
N PHE A 749 32.98 -11.52 -7.10
CA PHE A 749 34.35 -11.34 -7.60
C PHE A 749 35.36 -11.84 -6.57
N LYS A 750 36.22 -12.76 -6.96
CA LYS A 750 37.21 -13.38 -6.04
C LYS A 750 38.21 -12.37 -5.44
N ARG A 751 38.56 -11.30 -6.22
CA ARG A 751 39.51 -10.27 -5.76
C ARG A 751 38.84 -9.20 -4.87
N HIS A 752 37.52 -9.07 -4.95
CA HIS A 752 36.71 -8.11 -4.20
C HIS A 752 35.45 -8.84 -3.70
N PRO A 753 35.54 -9.56 -2.57
CA PRO A 753 34.44 -10.40 -2.07
C PRO A 753 33.15 -9.62 -1.77
N GLY A 754 33.24 -8.31 -1.49
CA GLY A 754 32.08 -7.43 -1.32
C GLY A 754 31.35 -7.10 -2.62
N VAL A 755 31.96 -7.36 -3.80
CA VAL A 755 31.40 -7.00 -5.10
C VAL A 755 30.66 -8.17 -5.72
N LYS A 756 29.38 -7.98 -6.01
CA LYS A 756 28.48 -8.96 -6.64
C LYS A 756 27.88 -8.37 -7.92
N ARG A 757 27.84 -9.21 -8.96
CA ARG A 757 27.10 -8.94 -10.19
C ARG A 757 25.90 -9.88 -10.28
N THR A 758 24.75 -9.37 -10.68
CA THR A 758 23.54 -10.16 -10.96
C THR A 758 23.06 -9.86 -12.37
N ILE A 759 22.78 -10.90 -13.14
CA ILE A 759 22.08 -10.80 -14.43
C ILE A 759 20.73 -11.48 -14.22
N ASN A 760 19.66 -10.75 -14.48
CA ASN A 760 18.31 -11.29 -14.51
C ASN A 760 17.82 -11.41 -15.94
N LEU A 761 17.27 -12.56 -16.28
CA LEU A 761 16.49 -12.79 -17.49
C LEU A 761 15.10 -13.22 -17.03
N SER A 762 14.07 -12.57 -17.50
CA SER A 762 12.68 -12.91 -17.16
C SER A 762 11.78 -12.81 -18.37
N VAL A 763 10.68 -13.53 -18.31
CA VAL A 763 9.63 -13.52 -19.32
C VAL A 763 8.30 -13.37 -18.61
N TYR A 764 7.62 -12.26 -18.87
CA TYR A 764 6.25 -12.04 -18.46
C TYR A 764 5.31 -12.67 -19.49
N ASN A 765 4.26 -13.34 -19.04
CA ASN A 765 3.28 -14.00 -19.89
C ASN A 765 3.90 -15.02 -20.87
N ALA A 766 4.64 -15.98 -20.32
CA ALA A 766 5.50 -16.90 -21.10
C ALA A 766 4.75 -17.72 -22.17
N TYR A 767 3.45 -17.98 -22.01
CA TYR A 767 2.63 -18.65 -23.01
C TYR A 767 1.74 -17.71 -23.84
N ASN A 768 1.99 -16.39 -23.76
CA ASN A 768 1.37 -15.37 -24.61
C ASN A 768 -0.17 -15.36 -24.56
N ASN A 769 -0.77 -15.52 -23.38
CA ASN A 769 -2.22 -15.40 -23.24
C ASN A 769 -2.63 -13.92 -23.34
N MET A 770 -3.54 -13.61 -24.26
CA MET A 770 -4.01 -12.25 -24.50
C MET A 770 -5.17 -11.94 -23.54
N ASN A 771 -4.84 -11.57 -22.30
CA ASN A 771 -5.81 -11.27 -21.26
C ASN A 771 -6.62 -10.01 -21.57
N PRO A 772 -7.97 -10.04 -21.45
CA PRO A 772 -8.78 -8.88 -21.71
C PRO A 772 -8.69 -7.84 -20.59
N VAL A 773 -8.47 -6.59 -20.98
CA VAL A 773 -8.55 -5.42 -20.08
C VAL A 773 -9.94 -4.83 -20.11
N MET A 774 -10.52 -4.75 -21.30
CA MET A 774 -11.89 -4.31 -21.54
C MET A 774 -12.46 -4.96 -22.81
N VAL A 775 -13.79 -4.95 -22.89
CA VAL A 775 -14.54 -5.38 -24.07
C VAL A 775 -15.46 -4.26 -24.48
N TYR A 776 -15.59 -4.03 -25.77
CA TYR A 776 -16.50 -3.05 -26.34
C TYR A 776 -17.16 -3.59 -27.61
N LEU A 777 -18.35 -3.08 -27.91
CA LEU A 777 -19.03 -3.37 -29.15
C LEU A 777 -18.43 -2.52 -30.26
N TYR A 778 -17.95 -3.19 -31.31
CA TYR A 778 -17.45 -2.58 -32.53
C TYR A 778 -18.50 -2.69 -33.62
N GLU A 779 -18.78 -1.61 -34.27
CA GLU A 779 -19.67 -1.53 -35.42
C GLU A 779 -18.84 -1.16 -36.65
N GLY A 780 -19.04 -1.85 -37.74
CA GLY A 780 -18.26 -1.63 -38.94
C GLY A 780 -18.95 -2.18 -40.18
N TYR A 781 -18.41 -1.80 -41.35
CA TYR A 781 -18.86 -2.34 -42.66
C TYR A 781 -17.76 -3.27 -43.20
N ASP A 782 -18.19 -4.40 -43.72
CA ASP A 782 -17.30 -5.21 -44.55
C ASP A 782 -17.14 -4.50 -45.91
N HIS A 783 -15.95 -4.01 -46.20
CA HIS A 783 -15.65 -3.30 -47.46
C HIS A 783 -15.81 -4.16 -48.73
N LYS A 784 -15.94 -5.48 -48.60
CA LYS A 784 -16.16 -6.40 -49.72
C LYS A 784 -17.60 -6.68 -49.98
N THR A 785 -18.39 -6.86 -48.91
CA THR A 785 -19.83 -7.20 -49.00
C THR A 785 -20.75 -6.01 -48.81
N TRP A 786 -20.22 -4.87 -48.27
CA TRP A 786 -20.94 -3.70 -47.84
C TRP A 786 -22.02 -4.00 -46.78
N GLU A 787 -21.82 -5.16 -46.07
CA GLU A 787 -22.69 -5.53 -44.97
C GLU A 787 -22.24 -4.86 -43.68
N TYR A 788 -23.21 -4.33 -42.94
CA TYR A 788 -23.01 -3.82 -41.60
C TYR A 788 -22.88 -5.00 -40.64
N TYR A 789 -21.86 -4.98 -39.82
CA TYR A 789 -21.68 -5.99 -38.78
C TYR A 789 -21.40 -5.40 -37.41
N ARG A 790 -21.85 -6.06 -36.37
CA ARG A 790 -21.54 -5.79 -34.98
C ARG A 790 -20.76 -6.95 -34.41
N THR A 791 -19.68 -6.65 -33.71
CA THR A 791 -18.87 -7.67 -33.05
C THR A 791 -18.29 -7.17 -31.76
N LEU A 792 -18.15 -8.04 -30.77
CA LEU A 792 -17.43 -7.75 -29.55
C LEU A 792 -15.94 -7.81 -29.81
N ARG A 793 -15.23 -6.71 -29.47
CA ARG A 793 -13.77 -6.66 -29.51
C ARG A 793 -13.22 -6.55 -28.11
N LYS A 794 -12.18 -7.32 -27.85
CA LYS A 794 -11.43 -7.21 -26.59
C LYS A 794 -10.16 -6.39 -26.80
N VAL A 795 -9.86 -5.54 -25.85
CA VAL A 795 -8.60 -4.84 -25.75
C VAL A 795 -7.68 -5.63 -24.83
N THR A 796 -6.48 -5.92 -25.31
CA THR A 796 -5.44 -6.63 -24.57
C THR A 796 -4.17 -5.78 -24.63
N ILE A 797 -3.38 -5.75 -23.57
CA ILE A 797 -2.22 -4.85 -23.46
C ILE A 797 -0.91 -5.63 -23.55
N PHE A 798 -0.80 -6.79 -22.86
CA PHE A 798 0.46 -7.46 -22.67
C PHE A 798 0.55 -8.80 -23.41
N PRO A 799 1.32 -8.86 -24.50
CA PRO A 799 1.78 -10.13 -25.07
C PRO A 799 2.89 -10.74 -24.21
N ILE A 800 3.58 -11.73 -24.74
CA ILE A 800 4.84 -12.21 -24.17
C ILE A 800 5.88 -11.09 -24.14
N ILE A 801 6.47 -10.82 -22.96
CA ILE A 801 7.45 -9.74 -22.77
C ILE A 801 8.73 -10.31 -22.17
N PRO A 802 9.76 -10.55 -22.98
CA PRO A 802 11.09 -10.87 -22.46
C PRO A 802 11.71 -9.63 -21.81
N SER A 803 12.42 -9.81 -20.72
CA SER A 803 13.04 -8.75 -19.96
C SER A 803 14.46 -9.12 -19.54
N PHE A 804 15.31 -8.11 -19.47
CA PHE A 804 16.70 -8.24 -19.05
C PHE A 804 17.04 -7.14 -18.06
N SER A 805 17.79 -7.48 -17.01
CA SER A 805 18.45 -6.48 -16.20
C SER A 805 19.83 -6.91 -15.73
N TYR A 806 20.68 -5.91 -15.51
CA TYR A 806 22.04 -6.06 -15.03
C TYR A 806 22.19 -5.29 -13.71
N GLY A 807 22.58 -6.00 -12.67
CA GLY A 807 22.80 -5.45 -11.34
C GLY A 807 24.27 -5.56 -10.92
N PHE A 808 24.76 -4.52 -10.27
CA PHE A 808 26.09 -4.46 -9.66
C PHE A 808 25.96 -3.93 -8.23
N SER A 809 26.56 -4.63 -7.26
CA SER A 809 26.53 -4.23 -5.84
C SER A 809 27.92 -4.37 -5.22
N PHE A 810 28.24 -3.49 -4.28
CA PHE A 810 29.50 -3.47 -3.53
C PHE A 810 29.28 -3.13 -2.06
#